data_f3a471bc520a8bf00d9e0d3e5a03ef48
#
_entry.id   f3a471bc520a8bf00d9e0d3e5a03ef48
#
_cell.length_a   1.000
_cell.length_b   1.000
_cell.length_c   1.000
_cell.angle_alpha   90.00
_cell.angle_beta   90.00
_cell.angle_gamma   90.00
#
_symmetry.space_group_name_H-M   'P 1'
#
loop_
_entity.id
_entity.type
_entity.pdbx_description
1 polymer ?
#
loop_
_entity_poly.entity_id
_entity_poly.type
_entity_poly.pdbx_seq_one_letter_code
_entity_poly.pdbx_strand_id
1 'polypeptide(L)'
;MPLDPYQPCPAGLDKKVKFCCGSEIVGELNKIYDLVGGEQRLAAIDHINRLLAVNPNRGCLLHEKATIQIELREFEGAKKTVNELLTVLPSNPNGLSLLATLEAADGKVEEAVDTLQQALESAQGRISGPLYQAISVVARALMVTGAPLAARGHLLFQVGATDGQERTAMASLLELEGSGQIPLAALGLDHPVTPEASGRLSAAGIAEFNAALKDAATGCWLGAAQKLEALAEREPYDPAVWKNIGTFRAWLGNSDLARAALRRYASFASVPRDDAVETEAVVQFLSDASEIDTLPEITLTYGITDASALQEQLLSNRRLQTVQFDAAAFREAEEVPPLSVFLLLDREVPANCDGLTLENVPTVVGELLLFGKQTDRAARVEMALVKDNAYDDRKRTLEEVLGKLNAGLEQEEETGRVSRLAVALSLSWRLPDNTPVALRKQMVAEHRRKILLNVWPDLPQGVLDGKSLRQAAADASMQVRALATILLADLSEAEELPLYNEVRRAVGLPTLEPLDPQGLRVAALSPARLARLDVKKLSDDDLQGVFHRAVIMSSPRVLKRACRELLERPTLAGKVDKAELLEILAKSSSDSDEALSYIQQAQEAATAAGKSPARYLIAEIPLRIQRREIEEFRRLFDRLSTRHASEPGVAQALQSILYQLGVLRPDGSLTPPRGGAQAAAPATAAAPAAGLWTPDQGAPAAAPASKSKLIIPGMD
;
A
#
# COMPACT_ATOMS: atom_id res chain seq x y z
N MET A 1 -30.36 -3.26 -27.62
CA MET A 1 -30.77 -2.27 -28.66
C MET A 1 -30.15 -2.66 -29.99
N PRO A 2 -30.87 -2.58 -31.12
CA PRO A 2 -30.28 -2.89 -32.39
C PRO A 2 -29.12 -1.94 -32.71
N LEU A 3 -28.08 -2.48 -33.35
CA LEU A 3 -26.89 -1.74 -33.74
C LEU A 3 -27.27 -0.63 -34.73
N ASP A 4 -27.01 0.62 -34.36
CA ASP A 4 -27.21 1.73 -35.29
C ASP A 4 -26.11 1.68 -36.38
N PRO A 5 -26.48 1.62 -37.69
CA PRO A 5 -25.50 1.66 -38.78
C PRO A 5 -24.57 2.88 -38.76
N TYR A 6 -24.93 3.93 -38.03
CA TYR A 6 -24.16 5.15 -37.90
C TYR A 6 -23.23 5.16 -36.68
N GLN A 7 -23.29 4.12 -35.81
CA GLN A 7 -22.34 3.95 -34.72
C GLN A 7 -20.92 3.67 -35.25
N PRO A 8 -19.87 3.91 -34.43
CA PRO A 8 -18.49 3.52 -34.73
C PRO A 8 -18.37 2.02 -35.00
N CYS A 9 -17.41 1.64 -35.83
CA CYS A 9 -17.11 0.24 -36.14
C CYS A 9 -16.76 -0.53 -34.86
N PRO A 10 -17.38 -1.68 -34.58
CA PRO A 10 -17.05 -2.49 -33.39
C PRO A 10 -15.57 -2.89 -33.32
N ALA A 11 -14.95 -3.17 -34.47
CA ALA A 11 -13.54 -3.47 -34.56
C ALA A 11 -12.62 -2.25 -34.33
N GLY A 12 -13.14 -1.06 -34.00
CA GLY A 12 -12.32 0.12 -33.74
C GLY A 12 -11.75 0.82 -35.00
N LEU A 13 -12.24 0.50 -36.19
CA LEU A 13 -11.90 1.26 -37.38
C LEU A 13 -12.51 2.67 -37.31
N ASP A 14 -11.80 3.67 -37.80
CA ASP A 14 -12.30 5.05 -37.89
C ASP A 14 -13.37 5.21 -39.00
N LYS A 15 -14.39 4.40 -38.88
CA LYS A 15 -15.54 4.34 -39.83
C LYS A 15 -16.82 4.03 -39.09
N LYS A 16 -17.94 4.50 -39.59
CA LYS A 16 -19.27 4.03 -39.14
C LYS A 16 -19.53 2.61 -39.63
N VAL A 17 -20.31 1.85 -38.87
CA VAL A 17 -20.67 0.44 -39.21
C VAL A 17 -21.03 0.29 -40.68
N LYS A 18 -21.89 1.17 -41.23
CA LYS A 18 -22.35 1.11 -42.63
C LYS A 18 -21.23 1.29 -43.67
N PHE A 19 -20.03 1.70 -43.28
CA PHE A 19 -18.87 1.91 -44.14
C PHE A 19 -17.67 1.06 -43.76
N CYS A 20 -17.81 0.15 -42.78
CA CYS A 20 -16.76 -0.72 -42.32
C CYS A 20 -16.97 -2.19 -42.70
N CYS A 21 -16.17 -3.09 -42.18
CA CYS A 21 -16.27 -4.54 -42.34
C CYS A 21 -17.64 -5.14 -41.90
N GLY A 22 -18.44 -4.40 -41.12
CA GLY A 22 -19.79 -4.81 -40.65
C GLY A 22 -20.93 -4.39 -41.56
N SER A 23 -20.71 -3.57 -42.60
CA SER A 23 -21.78 -2.94 -43.40
C SER A 23 -22.79 -3.91 -43.98
N GLU A 24 -22.35 -5.09 -44.47
CA GLU A 24 -23.19 -6.11 -45.08
C GLU A 24 -23.79 -7.09 -44.09
N ILE A 25 -23.37 -7.06 -42.84
CA ILE A 25 -23.73 -8.04 -41.79
C ILE A 25 -24.34 -7.38 -40.56
N VAL A 26 -24.90 -6.17 -40.67
CA VAL A 26 -25.52 -5.45 -39.55
C VAL A 26 -26.62 -6.31 -38.86
N GLY A 27 -27.44 -7.03 -39.63
CA GLY A 27 -28.44 -7.94 -39.08
C GLY A 27 -27.84 -9.11 -38.30
N GLU A 28 -26.73 -9.66 -38.77
CA GLU A 28 -26.05 -10.75 -38.10
C GLU A 28 -25.32 -10.27 -36.81
N LEU A 29 -24.73 -9.05 -36.84
CA LEU A 29 -24.16 -8.42 -35.66
C LEU A 29 -25.23 -8.19 -34.59
N ASN A 30 -26.42 -7.69 -34.97
CA ASN A 30 -27.53 -7.55 -34.03
C ASN A 30 -27.89 -8.88 -33.36
N LYS A 31 -27.96 -9.95 -34.15
CA LYS A 31 -28.25 -11.29 -33.62
C LYS A 31 -27.15 -11.78 -32.64
N ILE A 32 -25.87 -11.47 -32.94
CA ILE A 32 -24.78 -11.77 -32.03
C ILE A 32 -24.99 -11.02 -30.69
N TYR A 33 -25.29 -9.72 -30.75
CA TYR A 33 -25.54 -8.93 -29.53
C TYR A 33 -26.78 -9.38 -28.75
N ASP A 34 -27.85 -9.81 -29.44
CA ASP A 34 -29.02 -10.38 -28.79
C ASP A 34 -28.69 -11.70 -28.08
N LEU A 35 -27.86 -12.56 -28.68
CA LEU A 35 -27.39 -13.81 -28.06
C LEU A 35 -26.51 -13.52 -26.83
N VAL A 36 -25.58 -12.56 -26.93
CA VAL A 36 -24.72 -12.18 -25.80
C VAL A 36 -25.57 -11.56 -24.68
N GLY A 37 -26.50 -10.65 -25.01
CA GLY A 37 -27.41 -10.05 -24.04
C GLY A 37 -28.36 -11.05 -23.37
N GLY A 38 -28.68 -12.17 -24.07
CA GLY A 38 -29.43 -13.31 -23.55
C GLY A 38 -28.56 -14.38 -22.86
N GLU A 39 -27.31 -14.05 -22.51
CA GLU A 39 -26.32 -14.95 -21.87
C GLU A 39 -25.98 -16.23 -22.69
N GLN A 40 -26.29 -16.25 -23.97
CA GLN A 40 -26.04 -17.37 -24.88
C GLN A 40 -24.69 -17.22 -25.60
N ARG A 41 -23.61 -16.99 -24.84
CA ARG A 41 -22.26 -16.68 -25.36
C ARG A 41 -21.72 -17.75 -26.30
N LEU A 42 -21.90 -19.05 -25.97
CA LEU A 42 -21.46 -20.16 -26.82
C LEU A 42 -22.20 -20.18 -28.16
N ALA A 43 -23.53 -19.94 -28.15
CA ALA A 43 -24.30 -19.85 -29.38
C ALA A 43 -23.90 -18.64 -30.25
N ALA A 44 -23.49 -17.53 -29.61
CA ALA A 44 -22.90 -16.38 -30.29
C ALA A 44 -21.61 -16.74 -31.00
N ILE A 45 -20.67 -17.45 -30.31
CA ILE A 45 -19.39 -17.93 -30.90
C ILE A 45 -19.66 -18.86 -32.09
N ASP A 46 -20.58 -19.83 -31.96
CA ASP A 46 -20.95 -20.73 -33.05
C ASP A 46 -21.54 -19.98 -34.25
N HIS A 47 -22.31 -18.93 -33.98
CA HIS A 47 -22.85 -18.08 -35.03
C HIS A 47 -21.74 -17.28 -35.74
N ILE A 48 -20.84 -16.69 -35.00
CA ILE A 48 -19.65 -15.98 -35.51
C ILE A 48 -18.79 -16.92 -36.35
N ASN A 49 -18.51 -18.14 -35.87
CA ASN A 49 -17.71 -19.12 -36.59
C ASN A 49 -18.28 -19.49 -37.96
N ARG A 50 -19.63 -19.62 -38.07
CA ARG A 50 -20.31 -19.86 -39.35
C ARG A 50 -20.13 -18.67 -40.31
N LEU A 51 -20.21 -17.45 -39.81
CA LEU A 51 -19.99 -16.24 -40.62
C LEU A 51 -18.54 -16.09 -41.07
N LEU A 52 -17.58 -16.40 -40.19
CA LEU A 52 -16.14 -16.38 -40.50
C LEU A 52 -15.74 -17.48 -41.49
N ALA A 53 -16.43 -18.63 -41.51
CA ALA A 53 -16.21 -19.67 -42.52
C ALA A 53 -16.48 -19.19 -43.95
N VAL A 54 -17.40 -18.22 -44.11
CA VAL A 54 -17.71 -17.60 -45.41
C VAL A 54 -16.82 -16.39 -45.68
N ASN A 55 -16.49 -15.63 -44.64
CA ASN A 55 -15.72 -14.39 -44.74
C ASN A 55 -14.65 -14.32 -43.62
N PRO A 56 -13.51 -14.99 -43.73
CA PRO A 56 -12.54 -15.16 -42.61
C PRO A 56 -11.87 -13.86 -42.18
N ASN A 57 -11.78 -12.85 -43.04
CA ASN A 57 -11.04 -11.61 -42.76
C ASN A 57 -11.94 -10.46 -42.27
N ARG A 58 -13.10 -10.74 -41.66
CA ARG A 58 -13.98 -9.70 -41.13
C ARG A 58 -13.55 -9.29 -39.70
N GLY A 59 -12.84 -8.17 -39.59
CA GLY A 59 -12.30 -7.65 -38.34
C GLY A 59 -13.35 -7.46 -37.24
N CYS A 60 -14.58 -7.01 -37.56
CA CYS A 60 -15.65 -6.88 -36.57
C CYS A 60 -16.09 -8.22 -35.95
N LEU A 61 -16.15 -9.32 -36.76
CA LEU A 61 -16.47 -10.65 -36.23
C LEU A 61 -15.33 -11.22 -35.38
N LEU A 62 -14.07 -11.04 -35.80
CA LEU A 62 -12.91 -11.46 -35.02
C LEU A 62 -12.84 -10.71 -33.69
N HIS A 63 -13.13 -9.40 -33.70
CA HIS A 63 -13.19 -8.60 -32.47
C HIS A 63 -14.24 -9.12 -31.49
N GLU A 64 -15.48 -9.28 -31.95
CA GLU A 64 -16.59 -9.78 -31.12
C GLU A 64 -16.30 -11.20 -30.58
N LYS A 65 -15.75 -12.08 -31.43
CA LYS A 65 -15.37 -13.43 -31.02
C LYS A 65 -14.34 -13.38 -29.89
N ALA A 66 -13.27 -12.60 -30.04
CA ALA A 66 -12.22 -12.45 -29.03
C ALA A 66 -12.77 -11.89 -27.72
N THR A 67 -13.64 -10.87 -27.79
CA THR A 67 -14.28 -10.28 -26.60
C THR A 67 -15.10 -11.32 -25.83
N ILE A 68 -15.95 -12.10 -26.54
CA ILE A 68 -16.77 -13.14 -25.90
C ILE A 68 -15.89 -14.26 -25.31
N GLN A 69 -14.79 -14.64 -25.98
CA GLN A 69 -13.85 -15.64 -25.47
C GLN A 69 -13.14 -15.15 -24.19
N ILE A 70 -12.77 -13.86 -24.10
CA ILE A 70 -12.21 -13.26 -22.88
C ILE A 70 -13.24 -13.32 -21.73
N GLU A 71 -14.51 -12.97 -22.00
CA GLU A 71 -15.57 -13.05 -20.99
C GLU A 71 -15.81 -14.48 -20.49
N LEU A 72 -15.65 -15.47 -21.36
CA LEU A 72 -15.72 -16.91 -21.03
C LEU A 72 -14.45 -17.46 -20.38
N ARG A 73 -13.39 -16.64 -20.25
CA ARG A 73 -12.06 -17.04 -19.79
C ARG A 73 -11.36 -18.08 -20.68
N GLU A 74 -11.73 -18.14 -21.96
CA GLU A 74 -11.08 -18.96 -22.98
C GLU A 74 -9.84 -18.25 -23.53
N PHE A 75 -8.87 -17.94 -22.67
CA PHE A 75 -7.75 -17.04 -22.99
C PHE A 75 -6.89 -17.52 -24.16
N GLU A 76 -6.60 -18.81 -24.28
CA GLU A 76 -5.84 -19.35 -25.41
C GLU A 76 -6.60 -19.20 -26.74
N GLY A 77 -7.90 -19.44 -26.74
CA GLY A 77 -8.76 -19.21 -27.89
C GLY A 77 -8.84 -17.74 -28.28
N ALA A 78 -9.00 -16.87 -27.28
CA ALA A 78 -9.03 -15.42 -27.45
C ALA A 78 -7.72 -14.91 -28.07
N LYS A 79 -6.55 -15.35 -27.55
CA LYS A 79 -5.23 -14.96 -28.05
C LYS A 79 -5.03 -15.31 -29.52
N LYS A 80 -5.46 -16.52 -29.91
CA LYS A 80 -5.47 -16.92 -31.33
C LYS A 80 -6.33 -16.00 -32.18
N THR A 81 -7.56 -15.72 -31.75
CA THR A 81 -8.51 -14.85 -32.47
C THR A 81 -8.00 -13.40 -32.56
N VAL A 82 -7.38 -12.87 -31.50
CA VAL A 82 -6.78 -11.53 -31.51
C VAL A 82 -5.60 -11.47 -32.49
N ASN A 83 -4.75 -12.49 -32.55
CA ASN A 83 -3.66 -12.56 -33.52
C ASN A 83 -4.17 -12.62 -34.98
N GLU A 84 -5.28 -13.35 -35.22
CA GLU A 84 -5.97 -13.33 -36.52
C GLU A 84 -6.51 -11.91 -36.85
N LEU A 85 -7.11 -11.22 -35.85
CA LEU A 85 -7.58 -9.84 -36.01
C LEU A 85 -6.41 -8.89 -36.36
N LEU A 86 -5.29 -8.98 -35.64
CA LEU A 86 -4.13 -8.13 -35.86
C LEU A 86 -3.38 -8.49 -37.15
N THR A 87 -3.51 -9.71 -37.66
CA THR A 87 -3.01 -10.07 -39.00
C THR A 87 -3.82 -9.35 -40.09
N VAL A 88 -5.14 -9.24 -39.92
CA VAL A 88 -6.03 -8.52 -40.87
C VAL A 88 -5.91 -6.99 -40.69
N LEU A 89 -5.75 -6.53 -39.47
CA LEU A 89 -5.71 -5.11 -39.06
C LEU A 89 -4.53 -4.84 -38.11
N PRO A 90 -3.29 -4.74 -38.58
CA PRO A 90 -2.08 -4.72 -37.74
C PRO A 90 -2.02 -3.60 -36.71
N SER A 91 -2.54 -2.42 -37.00
CA SER A 91 -2.54 -1.27 -36.09
C SER A 91 -3.91 -0.97 -35.52
N ASN A 92 -4.73 -2.02 -35.33
CA ASN A 92 -6.09 -1.83 -34.82
C ASN A 92 -6.07 -1.55 -33.30
N PRO A 93 -6.52 -0.38 -32.83
CA PRO A 93 -6.47 -0.03 -31.41
C PRO A 93 -7.28 -0.98 -30.51
N ASN A 94 -8.46 -1.45 -30.96
CA ASN A 94 -9.25 -2.41 -30.19
C ASN A 94 -8.59 -3.80 -30.14
N GLY A 95 -7.99 -4.25 -31.27
CA GLY A 95 -7.26 -5.52 -31.29
C GLY A 95 -6.03 -5.49 -30.37
N LEU A 96 -5.27 -4.40 -30.39
CA LEU A 96 -4.14 -4.18 -29.48
C LEU A 96 -4.61 -4.08 -28.02
N SER A 97 -5.76 -3.45 -27.74
CA SER A 97 -6.36 -3.39 -26.40
C SER A 97 -6.71 -4.78 -25.85
N LEU A 98 -7.29 -5.64 -26.69
CA LEU A 98 -7.60 -7.03 -26.32
C LEU A 98 -6.31 -7.84 -26.09
N LEU A 99 -5.26 -7.61 -26.90
CA LEU A 99 -3.96 -8.25 -26.69
C LEU A 99 -3.33 -7.83 -25.37
N ALA A 100 -3.27 -6.53 -25.07
CA ALA A 100 -2.76 -6.01 -23.80
C ALA A 100 -3.53 -6.60 -22.59
N THR A 101 -4.86 -6.76 -22.71
CA THR A 101 -5.69 -7.40 -21.69
C THR A 101 -5.28 -8.86 -21.46
N LEU A 102 -5.01 -9.61 -22.53
CA LEU A 102 -4.60 -11.02 -22.44
C LEU A 102 -3.18 -11.15 -21.88
N GLU A 103 -2.26 -10.30 -22.29
CA GLU A 103 -0.88 -10.27 -21.77
C GLU A 103 -0.86 -9.96 -20.28
N ALA A 104 -1.66 -8.99 -19.84
CA ALA A 104 -1.82 -8.66 -18.42
C ALA A 104 -2.42 -9.82 -17.62
N ALA A 105 -3.40 -10.55 -18.19
CA ALA A 105 -3.99 -11.73 -17.57
C ALA A 105 -3.00 -12.91 -17.47
N ASP A 106 -2.07 -13.02 -18.42
CA ASP A 106 -0.97 -14.00 -18.43
C ASP A 106 0.19 -13.62 -17.46
N GLY A 107 0.11 -12.45 -16.78
CA GLY A 107 1.18 -11.93 -15.93
C GLY A 107 2.34 -11.29 -16.68
N LYS A 108 2.23 -11.06 -17.97
CA LYS A 108 3.22 -10.41 -18.84
C LYS A 108 3.00 -8.89 -18.84
N VAL A 109 3.29 -8.28 -17.70
CA VAL A 109 2.86 -6.89 -17.46
C VAL A 109 3.66 -5.89 -18.29
N GLU A 110 4.95 -6.11 -18.52
CA GLU A 110 5.77 -5.22 -19.36
C GLU A 110 5.29 -5.23 -20.81
N GLU A 111 5.05 -6.43 -21.39
CA GLU A 111 4.50 -6.58 -22.73
C GLU A 111 3.11 -5.93 -22.83
N ALA A 112 2.28 -6.11 -21.80
CA ALA A 112 0.93 -5.52 -21.76
C ALA A 112 0.97 -3.99 -21.77
N VAL A 113 1.93 -3.36 -21.06
CA VAL A 113 2.15 -1.90 -21.09
C VAL A 113 2.58 -1.46 -22.47
N ASP A 114 3.55 -2.14 -23.09
CA ASP A 114 4.05 -1.81 -24.44
C ASP A 114 2.95 -1.92 -25.50
N THR A 115 2.15 -3.01 -25.43
CA THR A 115 1.02 -3.22 -26.35
C THR A 115 -0.08 -2.17 -26.11
N LEU A 116 -0.35 -1.79 -24.86
CA LEU A 116 -1.28 -0.70 -24.52
C LEU A 116 -0.80 0.63 -25.08
N GLN A 117 0.51 0.95 -25.02
CA GLN A 117 1.06 2.16 -25.61
C GLN A 117 0.88 2.18 -27.14
N GLN A 118 1.07 1.05 -27.83
CA GLN A 118 0.78 0.93 -29.26
C GLN A 118 -0.71 1.14 -29.57
N ALA A 119 -1.61 0.63 -28.70
CA ALA A 119 -3.05 0.85 -28.84
C ALA A 119 -3.41 2.34 -28.69
N LEU A 120 -2.85 3.03 -27.69
CA LEU A 120 -3.05 4.47 -27.44
C LEU A 120 -2.54 5.32 -28.60
N GLU A 121 -1.36 5.01 -29.13
CA GLU A 121 -0.79 5.68 -30.30
C GLU A 121 -1.69 5.51 -31.53
N SER A 122 -2.13 4.29 -31.79
CA SER A 122 -3.02 3.98 -32.91
C SER A 122 -4.40 4.62 -32.78
N ALA A 123 -4.88 4.82 -31.54
CA ALA A 123 -6.15 5.46 -31.24
C ALA A 123 -6.17 6.97 -31.45
N GLN A 124 -5.01 7.62 -31.49
CA GLN A 124 -4.86 9.07 -31.70
C GLN A 124 -5.75 9.93 -30.78
N GLY A 125 -5.79 9.59 -29.50
CA GLY A 125 -6.59 10.29 -28.46
C GLY A 125 -8.05 9.90 -28.39
N ARG A 126 -8.53 8.93 -29.18
CA ARG A 126 -9.91 8.40 -29.11
C ARG A 126 -9.96 7.17 -28.22
N ILE A 127 -10.56 7.27 -27.07
CA ILE A 127 -10.67 6.16 -26.12
C ILE A 127 -11.95 5.37 -26.42
N SER A 128 -11.80 4.18 -27.00
CA SER A 128 -12.88 3.21 -27.18
C SER A 128 -13.14 2.40 -25.90
N GLY A 129 -14.30 1.72 -25.82
CA GLY A 129 -14.62 0.84 -24.69
C GLY A 129 -13.55 -0.22 -24.42
N PRO A 130 -13.10 -1.01 -25.44
CA PRO A 130 -12.01 -1.97 -25.26
C PRO A 130 -10.70 -1.34 -24.77
N LEU A 131 -10.33 -0.17 -25.29
CA LEU A 131 -9.13 0.55 -24.85
C LEU A 131 -9.25 1.03 -23.40
N TYR A 132 -10.42 1.56 -23.02
CA TYR A 132 -10.72 1.95 -21.65
C TYR A 132 -10.60 0.76 -20.68
N GLN A 133 -11.13 -0.40 -21.05
CA GLN A 133 -11.03 -1.64 -20.28
C GLN A 133 -9.57 -2.12 -20.16
N ALA A 134 -8.81 -2.08 -21.24
CA ALA A 134 -7.39 -2.47 -21.23
C ALA A 134 -6.57 -1.63 -20.26
N ILE A 135 -6.80 -0.30 -20.20
CA ILE A 135 -6.14 0.59 -19.24
C ILE A 135 -6.42 0.11 -17.80
N SER A 136 -7.68 -0.23 -17.47
CA SER A 136 -8.05 -0.73 -16.14
C SER A 136 -7.37 -2.05 -15.79
N VAL A 137 -7.30 -2.98 -16.75
CA VAL A 137 -6.69 -4.31 -16.54
C VAL A 137 -5.18 -4.19 -16.35
N VAL A 138 -4.53 -3.40 -17.19
CA VAL A 138 -3.07 -3.13 -17.08
C VAL A 138 -2.75 -2.41 -15.78
N ALA A 139 -3.54 -1.40 -15.37
CA ALA A 139 -3.35 -0.74 -14.07
C ALA A 139 -3.44 -1.72 -12.90
N ARG A 140 -4.41 -2.66 -12.93
CA ARG A 140 -4.53 -3.71 -11.90
C ARG A 140 -3.34 -4.67 -11.91
N ALA A 141 -2.87 -5.09 -13.09
CA ALA A 141 -1.70 -5.95 -13.23
C ALA A 141 -0.45 -5.27 -12.66
N LEU A 142 -0.25 -3.97 -12.94
CA LEU A 142 0.83 -3.17 -12.36
C LEU A 142 0.74 -3.08 -10.82
N MET A 143 -0.47 -2.99 -10.24
CA MET A 143 -0.64 -3.04 -8.78
C MET A 143 -0.19 -4.39 -8.20
N VAL A 144 -0.61 -5.49 -8.82
CA VAL A 144 -0.28 -6.86 -8.38
C VAL A 144 1.22 -7.14 -8.48
N THR A 145 1.89 -6.61 -9.49
CA THR A 145 3.35 -6.79 -9.67
C THR A 145 4.20 -5.75 -8.94
N GLY A 146 3.57 -4.90 -8.11
CA GLY A 146 4.30 -3.98 -7.26
C GLY A 146 4.79 -2.71 -7.94
N ALA A 147 4.11 -2.27 -9.00
CA ALA A 147 4.36 -0.99 -9.64
C ALA A 147 3.21 0.03 -9.39
N PRO A 148 2.91 0.39 -8.12
CA PRO A 148 1.73 1.18 -7.79
C PRO A 148 1.77 2.59 -8.39
N LEU A 149 2.94 3.19 -8.58
CA LEU A 149 3.07 4.50 -9.20
C LEU A 149 2.72 4.48 -10.70
N ALA A 150 3.10 3.40 -11.40
CA ALA A 150 2.69 3.18 -12.78
C ALA A 150 1.17 2.94 -12.87
N ALA A 151 0.62 2.10 -12.02
CA ALA A 151 -0.83 1.88 -11.91
C ALA A 151 -1.59 3.19 -11.69
N ARG A 152 -1.09 4.05 -10.78
CA ARG A 152 -1.66 5.38 -10.52
C ARG A 152 -1.67 6.26 -11.77
N GLY A 153 -0.58 6.30 -12.54
CA GLY A 153 -0.50 7.05 -13.79
C GLY A 153 -1.61 6.63 -14.78
N HIS A 154 -1.82 5.32 -14.95
CA HIS A 154 -2.87 4.78 -15.81
C HIS A 154 -4.28 5.12 -15.32
N LEU A 155 -4.54 5.02 -14.00
CA LEU A 155 -5.83 5.38 -13.41
C LEU A 155 -6.11 6.89 -13.51
N LEU A 156 -5.11 7.75 -13.27
CA LEU A 156 -5.24 9.19 -13.47
C LEU A 156 -5.60 9.54 -14.91
N PHE A 157 -4.93 8.92 -15.88
CA PHE A 157 -5.25 9.10 -17.29
C PHE A 157 -6.68 8.66 -17.62
N GLN A 158 -7.10 7.51 -17.09
CA GLN A 158 -8.44 6.97 -17.29
C GLN A 158 -9.53 7.89 -16.70
N VAL A 159 -9.32 8.42 -15.51
CA VAL A 159 -10.22 9.41 -14.87
C VAL A 159 -10.28 10.70 -15.71
N GLY A 160 -9.13 11.20 -16.18
CA GLY A 160 -9.06 12.40 -17.02
C GLY A 160 -9.74 12.21 -18.38
N ALA A 161 -9.62 11.04 -19.00
CA ALA A 161 -10.24 10.73 -20.30
C ALA A 161 -11.77 10.69 -20.27
N THR A 162 -12.38 10.60 -19.08
CA THR A 162 -13.85 10.55 -18.90
C THR A 162 -14.39 11.75 -18.13
N ASP A 163 -13.58 12.80 -17.94
CA ASP A 163 -13.93 13.98 -17.13
C ASP A 163 -14.44 13.60 -15.72
N GLY A 164 -13.93 12.48 -15.17
CA GLY A 164 -14.31 11.96 -13.84
C GLY A 164 -15.72 11.36 -13.76
N GLN A 165 -16.39 11.15 -14.88
CA GLN A 165 -17.75 10.59 -14.88
C GLN A 165 -17.77 9.09 -14.60
N GLU A 166 -16.67 8.39 -14.88
CA GLU A 166 -16.52 6.95 -14.65
C GLU A 166 -16.15 6.66 -13.18
N ARG A 167 -17.13 6.20 -12.41
CA ARG A 167 -16.99 5.98 -10.96
C ARG A 167 -16.01 4.88 -10.60
N THR A 168 -15.87 3.86 -11.45
CA THR A 168 -15.00 2.71 -11.17
C THR A 168 -13.53 3.09 -11.16
N ALA A 169 -13.08 3.84 -12.18
CA ALA A 169 -11.69 4.31 -12.24
C ALA A 169 -11.35 5.26 -11.06
N MET A 170 -12.28 6.18 -10.74
CA MET A 170 -12.12 7.06 -9.58
C MET A 170 -12.05 6.26 -8.27
N ALA A 171 -12.92 5.26 -8.08
CA ALA A 171 -12.89 4.41 -6.88
C ALA A 171 -11.56 3.66 -6.77
N SER A 172 -11.06 3.06 -7.86
CA SER A 172 -9.77 2.36 -7.87
C SER A 172 -8.59 3.31 -7.58
N LEU A 173 -8.63 4.53 -8.10
CA LEU A 173 -7.61 5.55 -7.81
C LEU A 173 -7.61 5.93 -6.33
N LEU A 174 -8.79 6.20 -5.75
CA LEU A 174 -8.94 6.54 -4.33
C LEU A 174 -8.52 5.38 -3.42
N GLU A 175 -8.84 4.15 -3.78
CA GLU A 175 -8.41 2.95 -3.07
C GLU A 175 -6.88 2.83 -3.08
N LEU A 176 -6.25 3.00 -4.24
CA LEU A 176 -4.80 2.96 -4.36
C LEU A 176 -4.11 4.06 -3.55
N GLU A 177 -4.57 5.31 -3.67
CA GLU A 177 -4.00 6.44 -2.92
C GLU A 177 -4.23 6.30 -1.40
N GLY A 178 -5.36 5.69 -1.01
CA GLY A 178 -5.68 5.42 0.39
C GLY A 178 -5.01 4.19 0.99
N SER A 179 -4.42 3.32 0.16
CA SER A 179 -3.80 2.06 0.60
C SER A 179 -2.48 2.25 1.38
N GLY A 180 -1.86 3.43 1.28
CA GLY A 180 -0.53 3.71 1.84
C GLY A 180 0.63 3.08 1.06
N GLN A 181 0.37 2.38 -0.06
CA GLN A 181 1.42 1.80 -0.90
C GLN A 181 2.29 2.84 -1.60
N ILE A 182 1.76 4.04 -1.85
CA ILE A 182 2.50 5.15 -2.46
C ILE A 182 2.79 6.19 -1.37
N PRO A 183 4.06 6.47 -1.06
CA PRO A 183 4.40 7.49 -0.08
C PRO A 183 3.97 8.88 -0.55
N LEU A 184 3.62 9.75 0.39
CA LEU A 184 3.10 11.09 0.12
C LEU A 184 4.00 11.92 -0.81
N ALA A 185 5.32 11.74 -0.74
CA ALA A 185 6.27 12.40 -1.63
C ALA A 185 6.11 11.98 -3.10
N ALA A 186 5.75 10.71 -3.35
CA ALA A 186 5.59 10.18 -4.70
C ALA A 186 4.24 10.55 -5.34
N LEU A 187 3.23 10.89 -4.54
CA LEU A 187 1.95 11.39 -5.04
C LEU A 187 2.07 12.74 -5.78
N GLY A 188 3.21 13.42 -5.66
CA GLY A 188 3.49 14.65 -6.42
C GLY A 188 3.96 14.43 -7.87
N LEU A 189 4.16 13.18 -8.29
CA LEU A 189 4.59 12.84 -9.66
C LEU A 189 3.36 12.59 -10.56
N ASP A 190 2.48 13.58 -10.71
CA ASP A 190 1.21 13.41 -11.42
C ASP A 190 1.00 14.34 -12.63
N HIS A 191 1.85 15.35 -12.79
CA HIS A 191 1.72 16.31 -13.88
C HIS A 191 3.01 16.52 -14.66
N PRO A 192 2.95 16.58 -16.01
CA PRO A 192 4.07 17.02 -16.81
C PRO A 192 4.51 18.43 -16.43
N VAL A 193 5.81 18.64 -16.37
CA VAL A 193 6.40 19.95 -16.08
C VAL A 193 6.64 20.68 -17.39
N THR A 194 6.12 21.88 -17.53
CA THR A 194 6.40 22.74 -18.67
C THR A 194 7.80 23.39 -18.54
N PRO A 195 8.54 23.60 -19.66
CA PRO A 195 9.79 24.31 -19.58
C PRO A 195 9.50 25.76 -19.16
N GLU A 196 10.30 26.26 -18.22
CA GLU A 196 10.35 27.69 -17.98
C GLU A 196 10.92 28.37 -19.24
N ALA A 197 10.57 29.64 -19.45
CA ALA A 197 11.15 30.45 -20.54
C ALA A 197 12.62 30.83 -20.23
N SER A 198 13.44 29.79 -19.97
CA SER A 198 14.81 29.90 -19.47
C SER A 198 15.85 30.12 -20.58
N GLY A 199 15.46 30.07 -21.86
CA GLY A 199 16.36 30.13 -22.98
C GLY A 199 17.33 28.94 -23.07
N ARG A 200 17.07 27.85 -22.35
CA ARG A 200 17.94 26.65 -22.31
C ARG A 200 17.68 25.70 -23.48
N LEU A 201 16.44 25.72 -24.01
CA LEU A 201 16.08 25.00 -25.23
C LEU A 201 16.10 25.97 -26.44
N SER A 202 16.53 25.49 -27.58
CA SER A 202 16.36 26.18 -28.87
C SER A 202 14.86 26.28 -29.23
N ALA A 203 14.51 27.15 -30.19
CA ALA A 203 13.14 27.22 -30.69
C ALA A 203 12.64 25.88 -31.25
N ALA A 204 13.52 25.11 -31.90
CA ALA A 204 13.22 23.74 -32.36
C ALA A 204 13.02 22.79 -31.18
N GLY A 205 13.88 22.85 -30.17
CA GLY A 205 13.77 22.05 -28.96
C GLY A 205 12.48 22.31 -28.20
N ILE A 206 12.03 23.57 -28.10
CA ILE A 206 10.72 23.92 -27.51
C ILE A 206 9.55 23.29 -28.29
N ALA A 207 9.64 23.35 -29.66
CA ALA A 207 8.59 22.75 -30.50
C ALA A 207 8.52 21.22 -30.34
N GLU A 208 9.66 20.54 -30.27
CA GLU A 208 9.74 19.09 -30.03
C GLU A 208 9.26 18.72 -28.62
N PHE A 209 9.64 19.51 -27.60
CA PHE A 209 9.17 19.33 -26.23
C PHE A 209 7.63 19.41 -26.15
N ASN A 210 7.06 20.46 -26.77
CA ASN A 210 5.61 20.65 -26.78
C ASN A 210 4.90 19.53 -27.56
N ALA A 211 5.50 19.00 -28.64
CA ALA A 211 4.97 17.86 -29.36
C ALA A 211 4.95 16.59 -28.49
N ALA A 212 6.02 16.35 -27.73
CA ALA A 212 6.07 15.23 -26.79
C ALA A 212 5.00 15.35 -25.66
N LEU A 213 4.80 16.58 -25.12
CA LEU A 213 3.72 16.80 -24.13
C LEU A 213 2.32 16.59 -24.72
N LYS A 214 2.11 16.94 -25.98
CA LYS A 214 0.84 16.67 -26.66
C LYS A 214 0.59 15.17 -26.80
N ASP A 215 1.59 14.37 -27.13
CA ASP A 215 1.46 12.91 -27.16
C ASP A 215 1.18 12.35 -25.77
N ALA A 216 1.90 12.84 -24.76
CA ALA A 216 1.69 12.41 -23.37
C ALA A 216 0.26 12.70 -22.88
N ALA A 217 -0.35 13.81 -23.29
CA ALA A 217 -1.72 14.16 -22.97
C ALA A 217 -2.75 13.17 -23.52
N THR A 218 -2.40 12.42 -24.57
CA THR A 218 -3.25 11.34 -25.14
C THR A 218 -2.88 9.95 -24.59
N GLY A 219 -2.05 9.86 -23.57
CA GLY A 219 -1.58 8.62 -22.96
C GLY A 219 -0.40 7.95 -23.67
N CYS A 220 0.11 8.52 -24.76
CA CYS A 220 1.26 7.99 -25.53
C CYS A 220 2.58 8.34 -24.83
N TRP A 221 2.79 7.77 -23.64
CA TRP A 221 3.95 8.11 -22.79
C TRP A 221 5.25 7.53 -23.30
N LEU A 222 5.23 6.36 -23.94
CA LEU A 222 6.41 5.75 -24.53
C LEU A 222 6.99 6.63 -25.65
N GLY A 223 6.15 7.03 -26.61
CA GLY A 223 6.54 7.91 -27.70
C GLY A 223 6.99 9.30 -27.19
N ALA A 224 6.29 9.83 -26.17
CA ALA A 224 6.68 11.09 -25.54
C ALA A 224 8.06 11.00 -24.87
N ALA A 225 8.31 9.94 -24.09
CA ALA A 225 9.60 9.73 -23.44
C ALA A 225 10.73 9.60 -24.45
N GLN A 226 10.56 8.80 -25.52
CA GLN A 226 11.56 8.63 -26.58
C GLN A 226 11.89 9.95 -27.31
N LYS A 227 10.90 10.79 -27.60
CA LYS A 227 11.12 12.13 -28.18
C LYS A 227 11.93 13.02 -27.26
N LEU A 228 11.59 13.01 -25.96
CA LEU A 228 12.33 13.81 -24.98
C LEU A 228 13.73 13.27 -24.71
N GLU A 229 13.97 11.97 -24.76
CA GLU A 229 15.29 11.34 -24.67
C GLU A 229 16.17 11.77 -25.85
N ALA A 230 15.65 11.72 -27.08
CA ALA A 230 16.34 12.21 -28.25
C ALA A 230 16.61 13.72 -28.20
N LEU A 231 15.72 14.51 -27.59
CA LEU A 231 15.95 15.92 -27.33
C LEU A 231 17.06 16.12 -26.29
N ALA A 232 17.04 15.34 -25.19
CA ALA A 232 18.03 15.41 -24.12
C ALA A 232 19.46 15.06 -24.59
N GLU A 233 19.63 14.20 -25.59
CA GLU A 233 20.93 13.90 -26.20
C GLU A 233 21.53 15.14 -26.89
N ARG A 234 20.70 15.98 -27.47
CA ARG A 234 21.12 17.18 -28.19
C ARG A 234 21.14 18.43 -27.33
N GLU A 235 20.18 18.57 -26.45
CA GLU A 235 19.98 19.74 -25.58
C GLU A 235 19.80 19.32 -24.12
N PRO A 236 20.86 18.82 -23.41
CA PRO A 236 20.77 18.15 -22.12
C PRO A 236 20.60 19.07 -20.93
N TYR A 237 20.49 20.40 -21.12
CA TYR A 237 20.64 21.37 -20.03
C TYR A 237 19.33 21.86 -19.43
N ASP A 238 18.17 21.49 -19.99
CA ASP A 238 16.87 21.89 -19.43
C ASP A 238 16.33 20.85 -18.44
N PRO A 239 16.11 21.24 -17.17
CA PRO A 239 15.58 20.30 -16.15
C PRO A 239 14.21 19.73 -16.51
N ALA A 240 13.32 20.52 -17.17
CA ALA A 240 11.98 20.07 -17.49
C ALA A 240 11.98 18.85 -18.44
N VAL A 241 12.96 18.77 -19.35
CA VAL A 241 13.14 17.59 -20.23
C VAL A 241 13.32 16.33 -19.37
N TRP A 242 14.28 16.37 -18.44
CA TRP A 242 14.61 15.23 -17.58
C TRP A 242 13.50 14.88 -16.60
N LYS A 243 12.79 15.88 -16.06
CA LYS A 243 11.65 15.64 -15.18
C LYS A 243 10.55 14.87 -15.90
N ASN A 244 10.20 15.28 -17.12
CA ASN A 244 9.16 14.63 -17.90
C ASN A 244 9.55 13.22 -18.36
N ILE A 245 10.82 13.01 -18.80
CA ILE A 245 11.33 11.66 -19.09
C ILE A 245 11.10 10.77 -17.89
N GLY A 246 11.56 11.19 -16.70
CA GLY A 246 11.42 10.42 -15.47
C GLY A 246 9.96 10.13 -15.09
N THR A 247 9.08 11.11 -15.26
CA THR A 247 7.64 10.96 -15.00
C THR A 247 7.02 9.92 -15.94
N PHE A 248 7.25 10.03 -17.24
CA PHE A 248 6.65 9.10 -18.22
C PHE A 248 7.22 7.69 -18.06
N ARG A 249 8.52 7.55 -17.81
CA ARG A 249 9.15 6.26 -17.55
C ARG A 249 8.62 5.62 -16.26
N ALA A 250 8.34 6.40 -15.21
CA ALA A 250 7.70 5.90 -13.99
C ALA A 250 6.27 5.41 -14.25
N TRP A 251 5.49 6.13 -15.08
CA TRP A 251 4.14 5.71 -15.47
C TRP A 251 4.12 4.47 -16.36
N LEU A 252 5.19 4.22 -17.12
CA LEU A 252 5.39 2.99 -17.89
C LEU A 252 5.88 1.80 -17.05
N GLY A 253 6.18 1.99 -15.76
CA GLY A 253 6.79 0.94 -14.93
C GLY A 253 8.29 0.75 -15.15
N ASN A 254 8.94 1.59 -15.95
CA ASN A 254 10.39 1.51 -16.22
C ASN A 254 11.20 2.21 -15.11
N SER A 255 11.26 1.59 -13.92
CA SER A 255 11.83 2.19 -12.71
C SER A 255 13.28 2.64 -12.87
N ASP A 256 14.13 1.88 -13.55
CA ASP A 256 15.54 2.22 -13.74
C ASP A 256 15.73 3.49 -14.59
N LEU A 257 15.03 3.58 -15.72
CA LEU A 257 15.05 4.75 -16.59
C LEU A 257 14.46 5.98 -15.90
N ALA A 258 13.36 5.78 -15.16
CA ALA A 258 12.75 6.83 -14.36
C ALA A 258 13.72 7.38 -13.31
N ARG A 259 14.37 6.50 -12.54
CA ARG A 259 15.36 6.88 -11.52
C ARG A 259 16.53 7.66 -12.11
N ALA A 260 17.08 7.19 -13.23
CA ALA A 260 18.19 7.86 -13.90
C ALA A 260 17.82 9.29 -14.32
N ALA A 261 16.66 9.46 -14.97
CA ALA A 261 16.19 10.75 -15.43
C ALA A 261 15.82 11.70 -14.26
N LEU A 262 15.14 11.21 -13.24
CA LEU A 262 14.78 12.00 -12.05
C LEU A 262 16.02 12.44 -11.25
N ARG A 263 17.04 11.59 -11.10
CA ARG A 263 18.32 11.97 -10.51
C ARG A 263 19.03 13.03 -11.32
N ARG A 264 18.99 12.92 -12.65
CA ARG A 264 19.55 13.96 -13.53
C ARG A 264 18.83 15.29 -13.30
N TYR A 265 17.49 15.30 -13.22
CA TYR A 265 16.73 16.50 -12.86
C TYR A 265 17.16 17.08 -11.51
N ALA A 266 17.22 16.26 -10.46
CA ALA A 266 17.59 16.70 -9.12
C ALA A 266 19.03 17.24 -9.02
N SER A 267 19.92 16.91 -9.98
CA SER A 267 21.32 17.36 -10.01
C SER A 267 21.52 18.75 -10.58
N PHE A 268 20.50 19.37 -11.19
CA PHE A 268 20.65 20.72 -11.74
C PHE A 268 20.67 21.78 -10.64
N ALA A 269 21.69 22.65 -10.65
CA ALA A 269 21.82 23.74 -9.69
C ALA A 269 20.66 24.75 -9.70
N SER A 270 19.89 24.80 -10.81
CA SER A 270 18.71 25.64 -10.95
C SER A 270 17.44 25.03 -10.33
N VAL A 271 17.45 23.76 -9.98
CA VAL A 271 16.33 23.10 -9.31
C VAL A 271 16.37 23.46 -7.83
N PRO A 272 15.26 24.01 -7.27
CA PRO A 272 15.19 24.30 -5.85
C PRO A 272 15.48 23.04 -5.02
N ARG A 273 16.14 23.24 -3.86
CA ARG A 273 16.52 22.11 -2.98
C ARG A 273 15.32 21.25 -2.60
N ASP A 274 14.19 21.86 -2.28
CA ASP A 274 12.98 21.12 -1.90
C ASP A 274 12.49 20.24 -3.06
N ASP A 275 12.51 20.75 -4.30
CA ASP A 275 12.12 19.98 -5.49
C ASP A 275 13.09 18.82 -5.76
N ALA A 276 14.39 19.04 -5.54
CA ALA A 276 15.41 18.01 -5.68
C ALA A 276 15.23 16.91 -4.64
N VAL A 277 14.94 17.27 -3.36
CA VAL A 277 14.72 16.32 -2.26
C VAL A 277 13.44 15.52 -2.47
N GLU A 278 12.34 16.17 -2.85
CA GLU A 278 11.07 15.49 -3.14
C GLU A 278 11.22 14.54 -4.34
N THR A 279 11.96 14.96 -5.36
CA THR A 279 12.22 14.10 -6.54
C THR A 279 13.11 12.91 -6.17
N GLU A 280 14.16 13.10 -5.38
CA GLU A 280 15.00 12.00 -4.92
C GLU A 280 14.22 11.05 -3.99
N ALA A 281 13.23 11.54 -3.24
CA ALA A 281 12.33 10.67 -2.49
C ALA A 281 11.53 9.73 -3.42
N VAL A 282 11.08 10.23 -4.57
CA VAL A 282 10.46 9.38 -5.61
C VAL A 282 11.47 8.35 -6.14
N VAL A 283 12.72 8.77 -6.40
CA VAL A 283 13.78 7.86 -6.86
C VAL A 283 14.01 6.74 -5.86
N GLN A 284 14.06 7.06 -4.56
CA GLN A 284 14.24 6.06 -3.51
C GLN A 284 13.05 5.11 -3.40
N PHE A 285 11.84 5.60 -3.58
CA PHE A 285 10.64 4.78 -3.62
C PHE A 285 10.64 3.81 -4.82
N LEU A 286 11.13 4.24 -5.98
CA LEU A 286 11.27 3.40 -7.17
C LEU A 286 12.47 2.44 -7.11
N SER A 287 13.28 2.49 -6.05
CA SER A 287 14.44 1.62 -5.91
C SER A 287 14.04 0.27 -5.34
N ASP A 288 14.64 -0.80 -5.85
CA ASP A 288 14.46 -2.13 -5.30
C ASP A 288 15.00 -2.21 -3.87
N ALA A 289 14.41 -3.12 -3.09
CA ALA A 289 14.92 -3.46 -1.78
C ALA A 289 16.37 -3.96 -1.88
N SER A 290 17.24 -3.44 -1.03
CA SER A 290 18.66 -3.81 -1.00
C SER A 290 18.94 -4.82 0.10
N GLU A 291 19.78 -5.82 -0.19
CA GLU A 291 20.29 -6.72 0.85
C GLU A 291 21.02 -5.97 1.99
N ILE A 292 21.55 -4.78 1.68
CA ILE A 292 22.19 -3.90 2.69
C ILE A 292 21.20 -3.48 3.77
N ASP A 293 19.94 -3.26 3.41
CA ASP A 293 18.90 -2.81 4.33
C ASP A 293 18.32 -3.92 5.20
N THR A 294 18.68 -5.19 4.93
CA THR A 294 18.11 -6.36 5.58
C THR A 294 19.14 -7.17 6.36
N LEU A 295 18.63 -8.02 7.27
CA LEU A 295 19.37 -9.04 8.01
C LEU A 295 18.76 -10.40 7.69
N PRO A 296 19.58 -11.47 7.55
CA PRO A 296 19.05 -12.81 7.43
C PRO A 296 18.26 -13.23 8.67
N GLU A 297 17.14 -13.90 8.46
CA GLU A 297 16.42 -14.61 9.49
C GLU A 297 16.77 -16.10 9.37
N ILE A 298 17.27 -16.67 10.45
CA ILE A 298 17.79 -18.03 10.51
C ILE A 298 16.87 -18.88 11.37
N THR A 299 16.33 -19.96 10.85
CA THR A 299 15.63 -20.98 11.63
C THR A 299 16.61 -22.05 12.08
N LEU A 300 16.71 -22.19 13.40
CA LEU A 300 17.47 -23.25 14.06
C LEU A 300 16.56 -24.42 14.38
N THR A 301 16.98 -25.64 14.01
CA THR A 301 16.29 -26.88 14.40
C THR A 301 17.22 -27.73 15.25
N TYR A 302 16.82 -28.00 16.47
CA TYR A 302 17.54 -28.86 17.41
C TYR A 302 16.77 -30.18 17.61
N GLY A 303 17.46 -31.30 17.48
CA GLY A 303 16.92 -32.59 17.88
C GLY A 303 16.74 -32.66 19.40
N ILE A 304 15.65 -33.29 19.85
CA ILE A 304 15.30 -33.40 21.26
C ILE A 304 15.18 -34.87 21.65
N THR A 305 15.82 -35.26 22.75
CA THR A 305 15.84 -36.65 23.24
C THR A 305 14.49 -37.07 23.84
N ASP A 306 13.82 -36.15 24.58
CA ASP A 306 12.51 -36.36 25.20
C ASP A 306 11.69 -35.06 25.20
N ALA A 307 10.68 -35.00 24.34
CA ALA A 307 9.83 -33.81 24.19
C ALA A 307 8.96 -33.55 25.42
N SER A 308 8.49 -34.58 26.12
CA SER A 308 7.64 -34.43 27.31
C SER A 308 8.45 -33.91 28.48
N ALA A 309 9.62 -34.46 28.73
CA ALA A 309 10.53 -33.96 29.74
C ALA A 309 10.99 -32.52 29.49
N LEU A 310 11.26 -32.19 28.19
CA LEU A 310 11.59 -30.82 27.81
C LEU A 310 10.41 -29.87 28.05
N GLN A 311 9.20 -30.26 27.70
CA GLN A 311 8.00 -29.43 27.94
C GLN A 311 7.85 -29.08 29.43
N GLU A 312 8.00 -30.06 30.32
CA GLU A 312 7.96 -29.84 31.78
C GLU A 312 9.08 -28.89 32.25
N GLN A 313 10.31 -29.07 31.72
CA GLN A 313 11.43 -28.17 32.01
C GLN A 313 11.15 -26.74 31.55
N LEU A 314 10.62 -26.57 30.32
CA LEU A 314 10.30 -25.25 29.76
C LEU A 314 9.16 -24.56 30.56
N LEU A 315 8.13 -25.29 30.96
CA LEU A 315 7.03 -24.77 31.77
C LEU A 315 7.48 -24.30 33.17
N SER A 316 8.52 -24.89 33.73
CA SER A 316 9.08 -24.51 35.03
C SER A 316 10.06 -23.34 34.96
N ASN A 317 10.51 -22.95 33.77
CA ASN A 317 11.51 -21.89 33.59
C ASN A 317 10.86 -20.53 33.53
N ARG A 318 11.16 -19.65 34.48
CA ARG A 318 10.60 -18.29 34.59
C ARG A 318 10.96 -17.33 33.45
N ARG A 319 11.98 -17.69 32.65
CA ARG A 319 12.35 -16.93 31.43
C ARG A 319 11.51 -17.32 30.22
N LEU A 320 10.61 -18.30 30.37
CA LEU A 320 9.75 -18.76 29.28
C LEU A 320 8.29 -18.42 29.59
N GLN A 321 7.62 -17.85 28.61
CA GLN A 321 6.20 -17.57 28.66
C GLN A 321 5.47 -18.42 27.61
N THR A 322 4.48 -19.20 28.04
CA THR A 322 3.66 -20.00 27.13
C THR A 322 2.80 -19.10 26.26
N VAL A 323 2.79 -19.36 24.97
CA VAL A 323 1.93 -18.69 23.98
C VAL A 323 0.76 -19.63 23.64
N GLN A 324 -0.45 -19.09 23.65
CA GLN A 324 -1.59 -19.82 23.09
C GLN A 324 -1.58 -19.66 21.57
N PHE A 325 -1.71 -20.74 20.85
CA PHE A 325 -1.74 -20.78 19.39
C PHE A 325 -2.97 -21.54 18.89
N ASP A 326 -3.41 -21.23 17.68
CA ASP A 326 -4.52 -21.96 17.04
C ASP A 326 -3.96 -23.15 16.24
N ALA A 327 -4.17 -24.34 16.77
CA ALA A 327 -3.77 -25.58 16.09
C ALA A 327 -4.56 -25.83 14.79
N ALA A 328 -5.72 -25.19 14.59
CA ALA A 328 -6.48 -25.33 13.35
C ALA A 328 -5.80 -24.59 12.20
N ALA A 329 -5.23 -23.40 12.46
CA ALA A 329 -4.48 -22.62 11.46
C ALA A 329 -3.29 -23.42 10.88
N PHE A 330 -2.55 -24.16 11.71
CA PHE A 330 -1.47 -25.04 11.23
C PHE A 330 -1.98 -26.15 10.32
N ARG A 331 -3.14 -26.73 10.63
CA ARG A 331 -3.74 -27.79 9.81
C ARG A 331 -4.28 -27.30 8.49
N GLU A 332 -4.84 -26.09 8.46
CA GLU A 332 -5.28 -25.44 7.22
C GLU A 332 -4.11 -25.14 6.28
N ALA A 333 -2.92 -24.85 6.85
CA ALA A 333 -1.68 -24.69 6.10
C ALA A 333 -0.99 -26.03 5.75
N GLU A 334 -1.64 -27.19 6.00
CA GLU A 334 -1.09 -28.54 5.86
C GLU A 334 0.18 -28.76 6.72
N GLU A 335 0.34 -28.01 7.80
CA GLU A 335 1.47 -28.09 8.71
C GLU A 335 1.11 -28.87 9.98
N VAL A 336 2.10 -29.51 10.58
CA VAL A 336 1.90 -30.21 11.85
C VAL A 336 1.98 -29.20 12.99
N PRO A 337 0.96 -29.08 13.84
CA PRO A 337 0.99 -28.15 14.95
C PRO A 337 2.06 -28.53 15.99
N PRO A 338 2.74 -27.54 16.60
CA PRO A 338 3.65 -27.79 17.70
C PRO A 338 2.89 -28.32 18.94
N LEU A 339 3.59 -29.01 19.84
CA LEU A 339 3.04 -29.40 21.16
C LEU A 339 2.84 -28.17 22.03
N SER A 340 3.79 -27.24 21.98
CA SER A 340 3.79 -26.01 22.76
C SER A 340 4.62 -24.93 22.07
N VAL A 341 4.22 -23.68 22.29
CA VAL A 341 4.92 -22.49 21.84
C VAL A 341 5.30 -21.65 23.06
N PHE A 342 6.54 -21.20 23.10
CA PHE A 342 7.06 -20.38 24.19
C PHE A 342 7.79 -19.15 23.65
N LEU A 343 7.68 -18.04 24.38
CA LEU A 343 8.58 -16.90 24.22
C LEU A 343 9.75 -17.05 25.17
N LEU A 344 10.95 -17.13 24.64
CA LEU A 344 12.17 -17.12 25.44
C LEU A 344 12.58 -15.68 25.70
N LEU A 345 12.79 -15.33 26.97
CA LEU A 345 13.21 -14.01 27.41
C LEU A 345 14.70 -14.03 27.84
N ASP A 346 15.35 -12.89 27.70
CA ASP A 346 16.73 -12.69 28.18
C ASP A 346 16.82 -12.74 29.72
N ARG A 347 15.74 -12.36 30.41
CA ARG A 347 15.59 -12.36 31.88
C ARG A 347 14.15 -12.58 32.30
N GLU A 348 13.92 -12.81 33.60
CA GLU A 348 12.57 -12.96 34.15
C GLU A 348 11.80 -11.63 34.10
N VAL A 349 10.47 -11.72 33.90
CA VAL A 349 9.59 -10.54 34.02
C VAL A 349 9.46 -10.18 35.49
N PRO A 350 9.75 -8.94 35.90
CA PRO A 350 9.61 -8.51 37.29
C PRO A 350 8.13 -8.49 37.72
N ALA A 351 7.88 -8.64 39.02
CA ALA A 351 6.52 -8.66 39.57
C ALA A 351 5.80 -7.30 39.47
N ASN A 352 6.56 -6.21 39.41
CA ASN A 352 6.04 -4.85 39.26
C ASN A 352 6.91 -4.04 38.30
N CYS A 353 6.45 -2.83 37.96
CA CYS A 353 7.15 -1.94 37.04
C CYS A 353 8.08 -0.89 37.73
N ASP A 354 8.33 -1.02 39.05
CA ASP A 354 9.15 -0.07 39.79
C ASP A 354 10.61 -0.09 39.29
N GLY A 355 11.09 1.07 38.86
CA GLY A 355 12.45 1.21 38.32
C GLY A 355 12.67 0.54 36.96
N LEU A 356 11.61 0.21 36.23
CA LEU A 356 11.71 -0.36 34.88
C LEU A 356 12.17 0.71 33.89
N THR A 357 13.20 0.38 33.12
CA THR A 357 13.83 1.24 32.09
C THR A 357 14.08 0.44 30.81
N LEU A 358 14.48 1.12 29.73
CA LEU A 358 14.86 0.46 28.47
C LEU A 358 16.06 -0.50 28.58
N GLU A 359 16.88 -0.37 29.66
CA GLU A 359 18.08 -1.18 29.84
C GLU A 359 17.81 -2.46 30.64
N ASN A 360 16.75 -2.45 31.46
CA ASN A 360 16.43 -3.58 32.33
C ASN A 360 15.10 -4.28 32.00
N VAL A 361 14.31 -3.75 31.06
CA VAL A 361 13.08 -4.39 30.59
C VAL A 361 13.41 -5.76 29.98
N PRO A 362 12.69 -6.85 30.33
CA PRO A 362 12.88 -8.16 29.71
C PRO A 362 12.60 -8.09 28.19
N THR A 363 13.50 -8.66 27.40
CA THR A 363 13.39 -8.70 25.95
C THR A 363 13.18 -10.12 25.46
N VAL A 364 12.38 -10.28 24.41
CA VAL A 364 12.17 -11.55 23.73
C VAL A 364 13.42 -11.90 22.93
N VAL A 365 14.05 -13.01 23.26
CA VAL A 365 15.16 -13.61 22.52
C VAL A 365 14.66 -14.22 21.22
N GLY A 366 13.55 -14.97 21.29
CA GLY A 366 12.88 -15.58 20.17
C GLY A 366 11.66 -16.40 20.60
N GLU A 367 10.94 -16.92 19.59
CA GLU A 367 9.81 -17.82 19.77
C GLU A 367 10.28 -19.26 19.55
N LEU A 368 10.05 -20.11 20.53
CA LEU A 368 10.46 -21.49 20.58
C LEU A 368 9.25 -22.39 20.33
N LEU A 369 9.29 -23.17 19.24
CA LEU A 369 8.27 -24.16 18.89
C LEU A 369 8.78 -25.56 19.25
N LEU A 370 8.07 -26.24 20.15
CA LEU A 370 8.38 -27.62 20.51
C LEU A 370 7.48 -28.58 19.74
N PHE A 371 8.08 -29.49 18.97
CA PHE A 371 7.38 -30.53 18.23
C PHE A 371 7.64 -31.91 18.85
N GLY A 372 6.57 -32.69 18.99
CA GLY A 372 6.68 -34.09 19.39
C GLY A 372 7.21 -34.99 18.29
N LYS A 373 7.52 -36.24 18.65
CA LYS A 373 7.89 -37.27 17.66
C LYS A 373 6.73 -37.50 16.69
N GLN A 374 7.04 -37.54 15.41
CA GLN A 374 6.12 -37.84 14.32
C GLN A 374 6.51 -39.18 13.68
N THR A 375 5.69 -39.67 12.75
CA THR A 375 5.94 -40.96 12.10
C THR A 375 7.28 -41.00 11.32
N ASP A 376 7.63 -39.86 10.72
CA ASP A 376 8.77 -39.67 9.82
C ASP A 376 9.81 -38.67 10.36
N ARG A 377 9.56 -38.05 11.52
CA ARG A 377 10.45 -37.04 12.08
C ARG A 377 10.58 -37.14 13.60
N ALA A 378 11.82 -37.04 14.08
CA ALA A 378 12.09 -37.01 15.53
C ALA A 378 11.51 -35.78 16.25
N ALA A 379 11.45 -35.87 17.57
CA ALA A 379 11.10 -34.71 18.38
C ALA A 379 12.16 -33.62 18.22
N ARG A 380 11.70 -32.36 18.13
CA ARG A 380 12.58 -31.22 17.84
C ARG A 380 12.07 -29.91 18.42
N VAL A 381 12.98 -28.98 18.53
CA VAL A 381 12.69 -27.55 18.77
C VAL A 381 13.10 -26.77 17.55
N GLU A 382 12.22 -25.86 17.13
CA GLU A 382 12.52 -24.88 16.09
C GLU A 382 12.46 -23.46 16.70
N MET A 383 13.39 -22.57 16.28
CA MET A 383 13.42 -21.18 16.70
C MET A 383 14.00 -20.30 15.60
N ALA A 384 13.27 -19.26 15.19
CA ALA A 384 13.75 -18.27 14.25
C ALA A 384 14.50 -17.15 15.00
N LEU A 385 15.68 -16.79 14.48
CA LEU A 385 16.55 -15.73 15.01
C LEU A 385 17.04 -14.82 13.89
N VAL A 386 17.07 -13.52 14.14
CA VAL A 386 17.71 -12.57 13.23
C VAL A 386 19.23 -12.65 13.38
N LYS A 387 19.96 -12.76 12.27
CA LYS A 387 21.43 -12.84 12.25
C LYS A 387 22.06 -11.45 12.35
N ASP A 388 21.99 -10.87 13.53
CA ASP A 388 22.65 -9.62 13.92
C ASP A 388 23.84 -9.88 14.86
N ASN A 389 24.38 -8.81 15.47
CA ASN A 389 25.52 -8.90 16.37
C ASN A 389 25.25 -9.72 17.65
N ALA A 390 23.98 -9.94 18.01
CA ALA A 390 23.59 -10.71 19.20
C ALA A 390 23.16 -12.16 18.86
N TYR A 391 23.31 -12.57 17.60
CA TYR A 391 22.89 -13.89 17.13
C TYR A 391 23.50 -15.06 17.92
N ASP A 392 24.82 -15.05 18.08
CA ASP A 392 25.54 -16.12 18.78
C ASP A 392 25.20 -16.20 20.28
N ASP A 393 24.95 -15.03 20.91
CA ASP A 393 24.51 -14.97 22.31
C ASP A 393 23.09 -15.52 22.46
N ARG A 394 22.20 -15.22 21.52
CA ARG A 394 20.82 -15.74 21.52
C ARG A 394 20.82 -17.25 21.27
N LYS A 395 21.62 -17.75 20.34
CA LYS A 395 21.78 -19.17 20.07
C LYS A 395 22.29 -19.92 21.30
N ARG A 396 23.30 -19.36 21.99
CA ARG A 396 23.83 -19.90 23.24
C ARG A 396 22.77 -19.95 24.35
N THR A 397 21.99 -18.89 24.47
CA THR A 397 20.86 -18.83 25.41
C THR A 397 19.83 -19.93 25.16
N LEU A 398 19.51 -20.22 23.89
CA LEU A 398 18.62 -21.33 23.52
C LEU A 398 19.24 -22.67 23.92
N GLU A 399 20.52 -22.91 23.62
CA GLU A 399 21.22 -24.17 23.96
C GLU A 399 21.27 -24.40 25.47
N GLU A 400 21.48 -23.34 26.26
CA GLU A 400 21.42 -23.41 27.73
C GLU A 400 20.04 -23.84 28.24
N VAL A 401 18.97 -23.32 27.63
CA VAL A 401 17.58 -23.65 27.99
C VAL A 401 17.22 -25.08 27.62
N LEU A 402 17.71 -25.59 26.49
CA LEU A 402 17.50 -26.98 26.09
C LEU A 402 18.30 -27.95 26.97
N GLY A 403 19.46 -27.55 27.46
CA GLY A 403 20.28 -28.30 28.42
C GLY A 403 20.63 -29.73 27.97
N LYS A 404 20.46 -30.69 28.87
CA LYS A 404 20.79 -32.10 28.61
C LYS A 404 19.81 -32.82 27.66
N LEU A 405 18.66 -32.21 27.37
CA LEU A 405 17.66 -32.78 26.45
C LEU A 405 17.94 -32.41 24.98
N ASN A 406 18.91 -31.53 24.75
CA ASN A 406 19.40 -31.17 23.44
C ASN A 406 20.20 -32.35 22.84
N ALA A 407 19.71 -32.92 21.72
CA ALA A 407 20.41 -33.98 20.95
C ALA A 407 21.40 -33.40 19.92
N GLY A 408 21.42 -32.08 19.75
CA GLY A 408 22.29 -31.35 18.84
C GLY A 408 21.55 -30.55 17.80
N LEU A 409 22.27 -29.60 17.21
CA LEU A 409 21.78 -28.78 16.08
C LEU A 409 21.68 -29.67 14.84
N GLU A 410 20.48 -29.83 14.29
CA GLU A 410 20.22 -30.64 13.08
C GLU A 410 20.24 -29.75 11.82
N GLN A 411 19.72 -28.52 11.92
CA GLN A 411 19.59 -27.61 10.78
C GLN A 411 19.76 -26.16 11.22
N GLU A 412 20.46 -25.40 10.39
CA GLU A 412 20.56 -23.92 10.45
C GLU A 412 20.31 -23.40 9.04
N GLU A 413 19.15 -22.78 8.80
CA GLU A 413 18.68 -22.42 7.47
C GLU A 413 18.24 -20.96 7.43
N GLU A 414 18.65 -20.23 6.38
CA GLU A 414 18.10 -18.90 6.11
C GLU A 414 16.68 -19.04 5.57
N THR A 415 15.70 -18.63 6.35
CA THR A 415 14.27 -18.75 6.02
C THR A 415 13.64 -17.45 5.56
N GLY A 416 14.34 -16.33 5.75
CA GLY A 416 13.86 -15.03 5.33
C GLY A 416 14.88 -13.91 5.56
N ARG A 417 14.46 -12.70 5.27
CA ARG A 417 15.24 -11.49 5.54
C ARG A 417 14.33 -10.42 6.14
N VAL A 418 14.83 -9.68 7.11
CA VAL A 418 14.07 -8.65 7.84
C VAL A 418 14.80 -7.31 7.79
N SER A 419 14.06 -6.20 7.71
CA SER A 419 14.65 -4.85 7.68
C SER A 419 15.45 -4.57 8.95
N ARG A 420 16.69 -4.06 8.80
CA ARG A 420 17.56 -3.63 9.93
C ARG A 420 16.87 -2.58 10.79
N LEU A 421 16.23 -1.60 10.16
CA LEU A 421 15.53 -0.53 10.88
C LEU A 421 14.28 -1.08 11.57
N ALA A 422 13.52 -1.96 10.93
CA ALA A 422 12.36 -2.59 11.54
C ALA A 422 12.75 -3.42 12.77
N VAL A 423 13.85 -4.20 12.70
CA VAL A 423 14.40 -4.93 13.84
C VAL A 423 14.79 -3.98 14.97
N ALA A 424 15.49 -2.89 14.65
CA ALA A 424 15.90 -1.91 15.66
C ALA A 424 14.70 -1.21 16.33
N LEU A 425 13.65 -0.91 15.59
CA LEU A 425 12.42 -0.28 16.10
C LEU A 425 11.46 -1.25 16.77
N SER A 426 11.66 -2.56 16.63
CA SER A 426 10.77 -3.57 17.20
C SER A 426 10.68 -3.48 18.72
N LEU A 427 9.46 -3.66 19.26
CA LEU A 427 9.17 -3.65 20.68
C LEU A 427 9.14 -5.09 21.20
N SER A 428 10.31 -5.74 21.25
CA SER A 428 10.43 -7.13 21.71
C SER A 428 10.38 -7.27 23.24
N TRP A 429 9.74 -6.32 23.95
CA TRP A 429 9.70 -6.31 25.41
C TRP A 429 8.56 -7.14 25.99
N ARG A 430 8.77 -7.58 27.25
CA ARG A 430 7.70 -8.10 28.10
C ARG A 430 7.60 -7.25 29.36
N LEU A 431 6.46 -6.57 29.50
CA LEU A 431 6.13 -5.72 30.63
C LEU A 431 5.24 -6.48 31.62
N PRO A 432 5.35 -6.23 32.92
CA PRO A 432 4.36 -6.70 33.90
C PRO A 432 2.94 -6.29 33.50
N ASP A 433 1.96 -7.15 33.80
CA ASP A 433 0.56 -6.90 33.38
C ASP A 433 -0.02 -5.62 33.99
N ASN A 434 0.43 -5.25 35.20
CA ASN A 434 0.02 -4.05 35.92
C ASN A 434 0.76 -2.76 35.49
N THR A 435 1.58 -2.80 34.43
CA THR A 435 2.31 -1.61 33.96
C THR A 435 1.34 -0.52 33.51
N PRO A 436 1.40 0.70 34.09
CA PRO A 436 0.57 1.81 33.68
C PRO A 436 0.72 2.18 32.21
N VAL A 437 -0.37 2.55 31.55
CA VAL A 437 -0.37 2.96 30.13
C VAL A 437 0.59 4.13 29.89
N ALA A 438 0.65 5.09 30.82
CA ALA A 438 1.57 6.24 30.70
C ALA A 438 3.03 5.81 30.63
N LEU A 439 3.46 4.84 31.47
CA LEU A 439 4.82 4.32 31.45
C LEU A 439 5.11 3.56 30.14
N ARG A 440 4.15 2.75 29.66
CA ARG A 440 4.27 2.06 28.36
C ARG A 440 4.50 3.06 27.22
N LYS A 441 3.65 4.12 27.14
CA LYS A 441 3.80 5.19 26.13
C LYS A 441 5.14 5.91 26.24
N GLN A 442 5.59 6.22 27.44
CA GLN A 442 6.89 6.84 27.68
C GLN A 442 8.04 5.96 27.18
N MET A 443 8.06 4.67 27.55
CA MET A 443 9.11 3.74 27.12
C MET A 443 9.15 3.56 25.60
N VAL A 444 7.99 3.48 24.94
CA VAL A 444 7.90 3.42 23.48
C VAL A 444 8.50 4.68 22.83
N ALA A 445 8.15 5.85 23.34
CA ALA A 445 8.67 7.12 22.83
C ALA A 445 10.19 7.25 23.04
N GLU A 446 10.69 6.86 24.22
CA GLU A 446 12.12 6.84 24.52
C GLU A 446 12.88 5.86 23.61
N HIS A 447 12.37 4.64 23.44
CA HIS A 447 12.97 3.64 22.54
C HIS A 447 13.08 4.18 21.12
N ARG A 448 11.97 4.65 20.58
CA ARG A 448 11.93 5.23 19.24
C ARG A 448 12.92 6.38 19.08
N ARG A 449 12.96 7.30 20.05
CA ARG A 449 13.92 8.41 20.07
C ARG A 449 15.37 7.91 20.07
N LYS A 450 15.69 6.93 20.92
CA LYS A 450 17.00 6.31 20.98
C LYS A 450 17.42 5.71 19.65
N ILE A 451 16.53 4.94 19.01
CA ILE A 451 16.82 4.32 17.70
C ILE A 451 17.02 5.37 16.63
N LEU A 452 16.08 6.33 16.47
CA LEU A 452 16.15 7.31 15.40
C LEU A 452 17.31 8.30 15.53
N LEU A 453 17.77 8.62 16.73
CA LEU A 453 18.88 9.56 16.94
C LEU A 453 20.25 8.90 17.02
N ASN A 454 20.33 7.67 17.57
CA ASN A 454 21.62 7.07 17.92
C ASN A 454 21.95 5.80 17.14
N VAL A 455 20.95 5.14 16.50
CA VAL A 455 21.18 3.90 15.76
C VAL A 455 20.99 4.12 14.26
N TRP A 456 19.81 4.60 13.84
CA TRP A 456 19.47 4.79 12.43
C TRP A 456 20.46 5.65 11.65
N PRO A 457 21.01 6.78 12.19
CA PRO A 457 22.00 7.59 11.49
C PRO A 457 23.29 6.88 11.12
N ASP A 458 23.59 5.76 11.77
CA ASP A 458 24.80 4.98 11.56
C ASP A 458 24.56 3.64 10.83
N LEU A 459 23.29 3.26 10.59
CA LEU A 459 22.95 2.08 9.79
C LEU A 459 23.29 2.30 8.31
N PRO A 460 23.93 1.32 7.64
CA PRO A 460 24.12 1.37 6.19
C PRO A 460 22.78 1.27 5.48
N GLN A 461 22.59 2.00 4.38
CA GLN A 461 21.35 2.05 3.61
C GLN A 461 21.61 1.86 2.12
N GLY A 462 20.85 0.99 1.46
CA GLY A 462 21.00 0.68 0.04
C GLY A 462 20.76 1.91 -0.84
N VAL A 463 19.74 2.71 -0.53
CA VAL A 463 19.42 3.96 -1.23
C VAL A 463 20.52 5.03 -1.11
N LEU A 464 21.46 4.86 -0.19
CA LEU A 464 22.66 5.70 0.00
C LEU A 464 23.95 5.00 -0.45
N ASP A 465 23.86 4.00 -1.32
CA ASP A 465 24.99 3.20 -1.83
C ASP A 465 25.79 2.52 -0.69
N GLY A 466 25.08 2.04 0.33
CA GLY A 466 25.68 1.39 1.51
C GLY A 466 26.26 2.36 2.55
N LYS A 467 26.22 3.67 2.31
CA LYS A 467 26.61 4.66 3.32
C LYS A 467 25.51 4.83 4.37
N SER A 468 25.91 5.23 5.57
CA SER A 468 24.97 5.67 6.59
C SER A 468 24.49 7.11 6.35
N LEU A 469 23.38 7.53 6.99
CA LEU A 469 22.91 8.92 6.93
C LEU A 469 24.00 9.91 7.33
N ARG A 470 24.79 9.60 8.37
CA ARG A 470 25.90 10.46 8.85
C ARG A 470 26.99 10.59 7.79
N GLN A 471 27.37 9.50 7.15
CA GLN A 471 28.35 9.51 6.06
C GLN A 471 27.84 10.27 4.83
N ALA A 472 26.59 10.03 4.43
CA ALA A 472 25.95 10.69 3.30
C ALA A 472 25.76 12.21 3.56
N ALA A 473 25.41 12.62 4.78
CA ALA A 473 25.27 14.02 5.16
C ALA A 473 26.60 14.80 5.08
N ALA A 474 27.72 14.14 5.39
CA ALA A 474 29.05 14.74 5.31
C ALA A 474 29.54 14.90 3.84
N ASP A 475 28.95 14.18 2.89
CA ASP A 475 29.29 14.25 1.47
C ASP A 475 28.30 15.20 0.76
N ALA A 476 28.80 16.34 0.28
CA ALA A 476 27.98 17.37 -0.38
C ALA A 476 27.15 16.81 -1.56
N SER A 477 27.68 15.83 -2.30
CA SER A 477 27.00 15.19 -3.43
C SER A 477 25.85 14.25 -2.99
N MET A 478 25.84 13.82 -1.74
CA MET A 478 24.86 12.88 -1.17
C MET A 478 23.82 13.56 -0.28
N GLN A 479 23.97 14.84 0.07
CA GLN A 479 23.08 15.53 1.01
C GLN A 479 21.60 15.50 0.57
N VAL A 480 21.32 15.68 -0.73
CA VAL A 480 19.94 15.60 -1.26
C VAL A 480 19.36 14.21 -1.01
N ARG A 481 20.14 13.15 -1.25
CA ARG A 481 19.72 11.76 -1.00
C ARG A 481 19.45 11.51 0.49
N ALA A 482 20.35 11.97 1.37
CA ALA A 482 20.16 11.84 2.81
C ALA A 482 18.92 12.60 3.31
N LEU A 483 18.68 13.81 2.79
CA LEU A 483 17.46 14.57 3.11
C LEU A 483 16.20 13.87 2.61
N ALA A 484 16.23 13.25 1.44
CA ALA A 484 15.11 12.48 0.88
C ALA A 484 14.78 11.25 1.73
N THR A 485 15.80 10.53 2.20
CA THR A 485 15.63 9.40 3.13
C THR A 485 14.93 9.83 4.42
N ILE A 486 15.36 10.95 5.01
CA ILE A 486 14.72 11.48 6.22
C ILE A 486 13.31 11.99 5.91
N LEU A 487 13.08 12.61 4.74
CA LEU A 487 11.75 13.09 4.33
C LEU A 487 10.76 11.93 4.19
N LEU A 488 11.15 10.81 3.57
CA LEU A 488 10.29 9.63 3.44
C LEU A 488 9.89 9.08 4.81
N ALA A 489 10.85 8.93 5.71
CA ALA A 489 10.59 8.47 7.07
C ALA A 489 9.70 9.45 7.87
N ASP A 490 9.91 10.77 7.71
CA ASP A 490 9.10 11.81 8.34
C ASP A 490 7.65 11.80 7.82
N LEU A 491 7.46 11.70 6.50
CA LEU A 491 6.13 11.72 5.88
C LEU A 491 5.33 10.42 6.07
N SER A 492 5.97 9.32 6.44
CA SER A 492 5.28 8.08 6.79
C SER A 492 4.56 8.15 8.15
N GLU A 493 4.90 9.14 8.98
CA GLU A 493 4.27 9.32 10.28
C GLU A 493 2.91 10.00 10.17
N ALA A 494 1.93 9.48 10.92
CA ALA A 494 0.60 10.09 11.01
C ALA A 494 0.60 11.48 11.66
N GLU A 495 1.63 11.79 12.44
CA GLU A 495 1.81 13.07 13.12
C GLU A 495 3.17 13.70 12.81
N GLU A 496 3.21 15.03 12.84
CA GLU A 496 4.48 15.75 12.73
C GLU A 496 5.29 15.54 14.02
N LEU A 497 6.40 14.85 13.89
CA LEU A 497 7.30 14.63 15.00
C LEU A 497 8.51 15.58 14.92
N PRO A 498 8.72 16.45 15.92
CA PRO A 498 9.93 17.29 16.02
C PRO A 498 11.23 16.47 15.93
N LEU A 499 11.14 15.18 16.22
CA LEU A 499 12.22 14.21 16.25
C LEU A 499 12.99 14.12 14.92
N TYR A 500 12.30 14.21 13.75
CA TYR A 500 13.02 14.17 12.46
C TYR A 500 13.87 15.43 12.19
N ASN A 501 13.47 16.59 12.72
CA ASN A 501 14.34 17.76 12.71
C ASN A 501 15.52 17.62 13.68
N GLU A 502 15.37 16.86 14.76
CA GLU A 502 16.50 16.50 15.62
C GLU A 502 17.46 15.53 14.90
N VAL A 503 16.94 14.56 14.15
CA VAL A 503 17.79 13.67 13.30
C VAL A 503 18.56 14.52 12.28
N ARG A 504 17.89 15.44 11.56
CA ARG A 504 18.57 16.33 10.60
C ARG A 504 19.71 17.11 11.26
N ARG A 505 19.47 17.70 12.44
CA ARG A 505 20.51 18.41 13.22
C ARG A 505 21.65 17.48 13.67
N ALA A 506 21.32 16.27 14.15
CA ALA A 506 22.30 15.30 14.63
C ALA A 506 23.27 14.81 13.55
N VAL A 507 22.84 14.83 12.27
CA VAL A 507 23.69 14.47 11.13
C VAL A 507 24.24 15.69 10.38
N GLY A 508 23.98 16.92 10.85
CA GLY A 508 24.49 18.16 10.25
C GLY A 508 23.73 18.63 8.99
N LEU A 509 22.49 18.19 8.81
CA LEU A 509 21.63 18.60 7.70
C LEU A 509 20.66 19.74 8.13
N PRO A 510 20.19 20.58 7.18
CA PRO A 510 19.22 21.63 7.47
C PRO A 510 17.88 21.04 7.92
N THR A 511 17.24 21.73 8.88
CA THR A 511 15.90 21.41 9.36
C THR A 511 14.84 21.75 8.31
N LEU A 512 13.70 21.10 8.40
CA LEU A 512 12.54 21.36 7.58
C LEU A 512 11.56 22.25 8.35
N GLU A 513 11.43 23.52 7.91
CA GLU A 513 10.59 24.49 8.58
C GLU A 513 9.14 24.46 8.08
N PRO A 514 8.16 24.89 8.89
CA PRO A 514 6.80 25.11 8.43
C PRO A 514 6.77 26.04 7.20
N LEU A 515 5.94 25.69 6.21
CA LEU A 515 5.82 26.46 4.98
C LEU A 515 4.78 27.58 5.15
N ASP A 516 5.22 28.84 4.97
CA ASP A 516 4.31 29.99 4.94
C ASP A 516 3.56 30.01 3.60
N PRO A 517 2.21 30.02 3.60
CA PRO A 517 1.42 30.04 2.37
C PRO A 517 1.45 31.37 1.62
N GLN A 518 1.97 32.46 2.22
CA GLN A 518 1.94 33.78 1.63
C GLN A 518 2.66 33.81 0.26
N GLY A 519 1.96 34.21 -0.77
CA GLY A 519 2.47 34.28 -2.15
C GLY A 519 2.55 32.95 -2.87
N LEU A 520 2.13 31.85 -2.27
CA LEU A 520 2.10 30.53 -2.88
C LEU A 520 0.74 30.19 -3.49
N ARG A 521 0.73 29.46 -4.59
CA ARG A 521 -0.48 28.82 -5.12
C ARG A 521 -0.71 27.50 -4.36
N VAL A 522 -1.50 27.56 -3.27
CA VAL A 522 -1.73 26.40 -2.39
C VAL A 522 -2.26 25.17 -3.15
N ALA A 523 -3.13 25.38 -4.14
CA ALA A 523 -3.65 24.32 -4.99
C ALA A 523 -2.56 23.59 -5.83
N ALA A 524 -1.42 24.23 -6.09
CA ALA A 524 -0.32 23.66 -6.87
C ALA A 524 0.81 23.08 -6.02
N LEU A 525 0.71 23.13 -4.69
CA LEU A 525 1.72 22.56 -3.80
C LEU A 525 1.74 21.04 -3.91
N SER A 526 2.94 20.45 -3.86
CA SER A 526 3.09 19.00 -3.76
C SER A 526 2.47 18.46 -2.46
N PRO A 527 2.03 17.19 -2.43
CA PRO A 527 1.56 16.56 -1.21
C PRO A 527 2.56 16.63 -0.04
N ALA A 528 3.86 16.48 -0.31
CA ALA A 528 4.90 16.63 0.70
C ALA A 528 4.94 18.03 1.33
N ARG A 529 4.67 19.08 0.54
CA ARG A 529 4.61 20.47 1.02
C ARG A 529 3.34 20.76 1.80
N LEU A 530 2.21 20.15 1.44
CA LEU A 530 0.98 20.25 2.22
C LEU A 530 1.16 19.71 3.64
N ALA A 531 1.98 18.68 3.82
CA ALA A 531 2.27 18.09 5.13
C ALA A 531 2.96 19.06 6.11
N ARG A 532 3.62 20.11 5.62
CA ARG A 532 4.31 21.12 6.44
C ARG A 532 3.73 22.53 6.33
N LEU A 533 2.60 22.69 5.60
CA LEU A 533 1.98 24.00 5.37
C LEU A 533 1.45 24.59 6.69
N ASP A 534 1.69 25.88 6.94
CA ASP A 534 1.10 26.59 8.08
C ASP A 534 -0.39 26.88 7.82
N VAL A 535 -1.24 25.94 8.22
CA VAL A 535 -2.70 25.97 7.97
C VAL A 535 -3.39 27.16 8.64
N LYS A 536 -2.79 27.74 9.71
CA LYS A 536 -3.37 28.88 10.43
C LYS A 536 -3.37 30.16 9.59
N LYS A 537 -2.44 30.26 8.63
CA LYS A 537 -2.30 31.42 7.74
C LYS A 537 -3.07 31.30 6.43
N LEU A 538 -3.78 30.19 6.21
CA LEU A 538 -4.58 29.99 5.00
C LEU A 538 -5.84 30.84 5.00
N SER A 539 -6.33 31.22 3.81
CA SER A 539 -7.70 31.65 3.63
C SER A 539 -8.70 30.53 3.95
N ASP A 540 -9.96 30.84 4.20
CA ASP A 540 -10.98 29.82 4.45
C ASP A 540 -11.15 28.88 3.23
N ASP A 541 -11.08 29.41 2.01
CA ASP A 541 -11.20 28.66 0.77
C ASP A 541 -10.00 27.73 0.55
N ASP A 542 -8.77 28.24 0.77
CA ASP A 542 -7.56 27.41 0.67
C ASP A 542 -7.56 26.31 1.74
N LEU A 543 -8.00 26.61 2.98
CA LEU A 543 -8.07 25.60 4.04
C LEU A 543 -9.04 24.47 3.68
N GLN A 544 -10.22 24.80 3.13
CA GLN A 544 -11.16 23.81 2.63
C GLN A 544 -10.56 23.02 1.46
N GLY A 545 -9.86 23.68 0.53
CA GLY A 545 -9.15 23.04 -0.57
C GLY A 545 -8.08 22.04 -0.08
N VAL A 546 -7.28 22.43 0.92
CA VAL A 546 -6.29 21.55 1.58
C VAL A 546 -6.97 20.35 2.26
N PHE A 547 -8.08 20.57 2.96
CA PHE A 547 -8.86 19.51 3.58
C PHE A 547 -9.35 18.48 2.54
N HIS A 548 -9.98 18.94 1.46
CA HIS A 548 -10.46 18.03 0.39
C HIS A 548 -9.33 17.23 -0.25
N ARG A 549 -8.20 17.89 -0.55
CA ARG A 549 -7.02 17.18 -1.09
C ARG A 549 -6.48 16.16 -0.09
N ALA A 550 -6.44 16.49 1.20
CA ALA A 550 -5.98 15.57 2.24
C ALA A 550 -6.90 14.35 2.41
N VAL A 551 -8.22 14.49 2.20
CA VAL A 551 -9.18 13.38 2.15
C VAL A 551 -8.86 12.46 0.98
N ILE A 552 -8.68 13.02 -0.23
CA ILE A 552 -8.35 12.24 -1.45
C ILE A 552 -7.05 11.49 -1.27
N MET A 553 -5.99 12.14 -0.77
CA MET A 553 -4.68 11.53 -0.56
C MET A 553 -4.60 10.63 0.67
N SER A 554 -5.68 10.50 1.44
CA SER A 554 -5.73 9.78 2.72
C SER A 554 -4.56 10.10 3.66
N SER A 555 -4.13 11.38 3.70
CA SER A 555 -3.00 11.82 4.52
C SER A 555 -3.42 12.16 5.96
N PRO A 556 -3.18 11.29 6.97
CA PRO A 556 -3.62 11.55 8.34
C PRO A 556 -3.04 12.84 8.91
N ARG A 557 -1.77 13.14 8.62
CA ARG A 557 -1.07 14.36 9.09
C ARG A 557 -1.75 15.63 8.59
N VAL A 558 -2.01 15.72 7.29
CA VAL A 558 -2.64 16.92 6.68
C VAL A 558 -4.09 17.02 7.14
N LEU A 559 -4.83 15.90 7.18
CA LEU A 559 -6.20 15.83 7.67
C LEU A 559 -6.31 16.34 9.11
N LYS A 560 -5.48 15.82 10.01
CA LYS A 560 -5.52 16.19 11.44
C LYS A 560 -5.30 17.70 11.63
N ARG A 561 -4.34 18.30 10.92
CA ARG A 561 -4.06 19.74 10.96
C ARG A 561 -5.20 20.55 10.38
N ALA A 562 -5.71 20.18 9.20
CA ALA A 562 -6.80 20.89 8.55
C ALA A 562 -8.11 20.79 9.38
N CYS A 563 -8.47 19.60 9.89
CA CYS A 563 -9.67 19.42 10.71
C CYS A 563 -9.63 20.24 11.99
N ARG A 564 -8.49 20.26 12.71
CA ARG A 564 -8.34 21.09 13.92
C ARG A 564 -8.57 22.58 13.60
N GLU A 565 -7.92 23.07 12.56
CA GLU A 565 -8.06 24.46 12.15
C GLU A 565 -9.49 24.81 11.67
N LEU A 566 -10.14 23.90 10.90
CA LEU A 566 -11.54 24.08 10.47
C LEU A 566 -12.50 24.18 11.67
N LEU A 567 -12.26 23.39 12.73
CA LEU A 567 -13.07 23.41 13.96
C LEU A 567 -12.86 24.70 14.78
N GLU A 568 -11.67 25.29 14.74
CA GLU A 568 -11.30 26.50 15.48
C GLU A 568 -11.78 27.80 14.81
N ARG A 569 -12.11 27.81 13.49
CA ARG A 569 -12.48 29.02 12.74
C ARG A 569 -13.94 29.41 12.91
N PRO A 570 -14.25 30.58 13.52
CA PRO A 570 -15.63 31.04 13.66
C PRO A 570 -16.34 31.32 12.33
N THR A 571 -15.58 31.71 11.29
CA THR A 571 -16.09 32.02 9.94
C THR A 571 -16.64 30.79 9.22
N LEU A 572 -16.20 29.58 9.61
CA LEU A 572 -16.62 28.31 9.08
C LEU A 572 -17.62 27.57 9.97
N ALA A 573 -17.93 28.12 11.14
CA ALA A 573 -18.95 27.58 12.03
C ALA A 573 -20.31 27.46 11.29
N GLY A 574 -20.90 26.28 11.30
CA GLY A 574 -22.14 25.96 10.57
C GLY A 574 -21.99 25.70 9.07
N LYS A 575 -20.80 25.93 8.48
CA LYS A 575 -20.52 25.57 7.08
C LYS A 575 -19.88 24.18 6.94
N VAL A 576 -19.29 23.68 8.01
CA VAL A 576 -18.66 22.35 8.08
C VAL A 576 -19.43 21.45 9.04
N ASP A 577 -19.45 20.15 8.76
CA ASP A 577 -20.03 19.18 9.68
C ASP A 577 -19.06 18.87 10.81
N LYS A 578 -19.29 19.49 11.98
CA LYS A 578 -18.43 19.34 13.15
C LYS A 578 -18.28 17.87 13.58
N ALA A 579 -19.35 17.07 13.50
CA ALA A 579 -19.31 15.69 13.92
C ALA A 579 -18.45 14.83 12.96
N GLU A 580 -18.51 15.10 11.67
CA GLU A 580 -17.67 14.45 10.66
C GLU A 580 -16.18 14.79 10.83
N LEU A 581 -15.85 16.07 11.06
CA LEU A 581 -14.46 16.47 11.30
C LEU A 581 -13.88 15.81 12.57
N LEU A 582 -14.68 15.69 13.63
CA LEU A 582 -14.28 15.01 14.86
C LEU A 582 -14.10 13.50 14.66
N GLU A 583 -14.93 12.85 13.84
CA GLU A 583 -14.73 11.44 13.45
C GLU A 583 -13.42 11.25 12.67
N ILE A 584 -13.11 12.14 11.74
CA ILE A 584 -11.84 12.11 11.00
C ILE A 584 -10.65 12.26 11.95
N LEU A 585 -10.74 13.18 12.91
CA LEU A 585 -9.70 13.33 13.95
C LEU A 585 -9.53 12.07 14.79
N ALA A 586 -10.63 11.43 15.19
CA ALA A 586 -10.60 10.20 15.95
C ALA A 586 -9.90 9.06 15.16
N LYS A 587 -10.26 8.89 13.89
CA LYS A 587 -9.65 7.88 13.00
C LYS A 587 -8.18 8.16 12.70
N SER A 588 -7.78 9.44 12.71
CA SER A 588 -6.41 9.86 12.45
C SER A 588 -5.54 9.90 13.71
N SER A 589 -6.11 9.66 14.90
CA SER A 589 -5.37 9.71 16.15
C SER A 589 -4.76 8.34 16.46
N SER A 590 -3.45 8.33 16.75
CA SER A 590 -2.74 7.14 17.25
C SER A 590 -2.96 6.92 18.76
N ASP A 591 -3.45 7.93 19.48
CA ASP A 591 -3.75 7.87 20.90
C ASP A 591 -5.22 7.48 21.15
N SER A 592 -5.46 6.34 21.78
CA SER A 592 -6.81 5.84 22.06
C SER A 592 -7.63 6.73 23.00
N ASP A 593 -6.99 7.50 23.90
CA ASP A 593 -7.67 8.45 24.78
C ASP A 593 -8.13 9.68 23.97
N GLU A 594 -7.25 10.20 23.10
CA GLU A 594 -7.58 11.31 22.19
C GLU A 594 -8.68 10.88 21.19
N ALA A 595 -8.55 9.70 20.57
CA ALA A 595 -9.55 9.15 19.66
C ALA A 595 -10.92 9.03 20.31
N LEU A 596 -10.97 8.48 21.53
CA LEU A 596 -12.20 8.35 22.31
C LEU A 596 -12.83 9.71 22.63
N SER A 597 -12.02 10.71 23.04
CA SER A 597 -12.49 12.06 23.30
C SER A 597 -13.13 12.69 22.05
N TYR A 598 -12.50 12.54 20.87
CA TYR A 598 -13.05 13.05 19.62
C TYR A 598 -14.37 12.35 19.23
N ILE A 599 -14.47 11.03 19.39
CA ILE A 599 -15.71 10.29 19.11
C ILE A 599 -16.86 10.72 20.02
N GLN A 600 -16.61 10.93 21.30
CA GLN A 600 -17.61 11.42 22.24
C GLN A 600 -18.09 12.83 21.89
N GLN A 601 -17.16 13.73 21.55
CA GLN A 601 -17.50 15.06 21.05
C GLN A 601 -18.30 15.01 19.73
N ALA A 602 -18.01 14.04 18.85
CA ALA A 602 -18.78 13.83 17.62
C ALA A 602 -20.24 13.41 17.92
N GLN A 603 -20.45 12.53 18.91
CA GLN A 603 -21.80 12.15 19.35
C GLN A 603 -22.60 13.35 19.88
N GLU A 604 -21.94 14.19 20.69
CA GLU A 604 -22.55 15.41 21.22
C GLU A 604 -22.88 16.39 20.09
N ALA A 605 -21.95 16.62 19.17
CA ALA A 605 -22.13 17.51 18.04
C ALA A 605 -23.27 17.05 17.09
N ALA A 606 -23.36 15.75 16.82
CA ALA A 606 -24.44 15.18 16.03
C ALA A 606 -25.81 15.37 16.72
N THR A 607 -25.87 15.08 18.02
CA THR A 607 -27.09 15.24 18.83
C THR A 607 -27.53 16.70 18.87
N ALA A 608 -26.60 17.63 19.08
CA ALA A 608 -26.87 19.07 19.09
C ALA A 608 -27.38 19.58 17.72
N ALA A 609 -26.94 18.96 16.62
CA ALA A 609 -27.41 19.25 15.27
C ALA A 609 -28.73 18.53 14.91
N GLY A 610 -29.36 17.81 15.84
CA GLY A 610 -30.57 17.03 15.59
C GLY A 610 -30.35 15.78 14.72
N LYS A 611 -29.10 15.33 14.56
CA LYS A 611 -28.73 14.12 13.80
C LYS A 611 -28.59 12.91 14.74
N SER A 612 -28.77 11.71 14.19
CA SER A 612 -28.51 10.47 14.95
C SER A 612 -27.04 10.32 15.33
N PRO A 613 -26.68 10.01 16.58
CA PRO A 613 -25.34 9.69 17.00
C PRO A 613 -24.93 8.24 16.72
N ALA A 614 -25.81 7.39 16.16
CA ALA A 614 -25.61 5.94 16.02
C ALA A 614 -24.29 5.57 15.34
N ARG A 615 -23.91 6.27 14.26
CA ARG A 615 -22.65 6.07 13.54
C ARG A 615 -21.43 6.23 14.46
N TYR A 616 -21.46 7.24 15.31
CA TYR A 616 -20.33 7.55 16.22
C TYR A 616 -20.34 6.62 17.46
N LEU A 617 -21.50 6.16 17.90
CA LEU A 617 -21.60 5.09 18.93
C LEU A 617 -21.01 3.78 18.41
N ILE A 618 -21.26 3.42 17.15
CA ILE A 618 -20.65 2.24 16.51
C ILE A 618 -19.12 2.43 16.42
N ALA A 619 -18.63 3.61 16.03
CA ALA A 619 -17.21 3.91 15.95
C ALA A 619 -16.49 3.89 17.32
N GLU A 620 -17.19 4.09 18.43
CA GLU A 620 -16.63 3.98 19.79
C GLU A 620 -16.38 2.52 20.21
N ILE A 621 -17.16 1.57 19.71
CA ILE A 621 -17.10 0.17 20.14
C ILE A 621 -15.71 -0.46 20.00
N PRO A 622 -15.02 -0.40 18.83
CA PRO A 622 -13.67 -0.95 18.70
C PRO A 622 -12.66 -0.36 19.69
N LEU A 623 -12.76 0.94 19.98
CA LEU A 623 -11.89 1.60 20.95
C LEU A 623 -12.11 1.04 22.36
N ARG A 624 -13.37 0.83 22.79
CA ARG A 624 -13.69 0.23 24.09
C ARG A 624 -13.22 -1.22 24.21
N ILE A 625 -13.39 -2.01 23.14
CA ILE A 625 -12.90 -3.39 23.09
C ILE A 625 -11.38 -3.43 23.23
N GLN A 626 -10.65 -2.61 22.46
CA GLN A 626 -9.19 -2.52 22.52
C GLN A 626 -8.71 -2.14 23.93
N ARG A 627 -9.43 -1.25 24.60
CA ARG A 627 -9.14 -0.81 25.98
C ARG A 627 -9.62 -1.79 27.05
N ARG A 628 -10.30 -2.90 26.67
CA ARG A 628 -10.91 -3.90 27.59
C ARG A 628 -11.98 -3.31 28.52
N GLU A 629 -12.63 -2.23 28.10
CA GLU A 629 -13.69 -1.56 28.86
C GLU A 629 -15.05 -2.24 28.58
N ILE A 630 -15.21 -3.48 29.08
CA ILE A 630 -16.35 -4.37 28.74
C ILE A 630 -17.70 -3.78 29.17
N GLU A 631 -17.77 -3.10 30.32
CA GLU A 631 -19.01 -2.48 30.79
C GLU A 631 -19.47 -1.34 29.88
N GLU A 632 -18.55 -0.51 29.41
CA GLU A 632 -18.86 0.57 28.45
C GLU A 632 -19.28 0.00 27.09
N PHE A 633 -18.59 -1.06 26.62
CA PHE A 633 -19.02 -1.80 25.42
C PHE A 633 -20.46 -2.29 25.55
N ARG A 634 -20.84 -2.93 26.68
CA ARG A 634 -22.23 -3.41 26.92
C ARG A 634 -23.23 -2.27 26.88
N ARG A 635 -22.92 -1.13 27.51
CA ARG A 635 -23.80 0.06 27.50
C ARG A 635 -24.02 0.60 26.09
N LEU A 636 -22.94 0.69 25.27
CA LEU A 636 -23.03 1.12 23.89
C LEU A 636 -23.87 0.15 23.06
N PHE A 637 -23.64 -1.15 23.22
CA PHE A 637 -24.38 -2.20 22.52
C PHE A 637 -25.88 -2.16 22.86
N ASP A 638 -26.22 -2.06 24.14
CA ASP A 638 -27.62 -1.94 24.61
C ASP A 638 -28.29 -0.67 24.08
N ARG A 639 -27.56 0.47 24.07
CA ARG A 639 -28.08 1.72 23.54
C ARG A 639 -28.35 1.62 22.04
N LEU A 640 -27.46 1.04 21.27
CA LEU A 640 -27.62 0.86 19.81
C LEU A 640 -28.76 -0.12 19.50
N SER A 641 -28.81 -1.27 20.18
CA SER A 641 -29.84 -2.30 19.94
C SER A 641 -31.26 -1.88 20.40
N THR A 642 -31.36 -0.98 21.38
CA THR A 642 -32.70 -0.55 21.90
C THR A 642 -33.19 0.73 21.24
N ARG A 643 -32.33 1.69 20.95
CA ARG A 643 -32.74 3.04 20.49
C ARG A 643 -32.48 3.30 19.02
N HIS A 644 -31.54 2.58 18.41
CA HIS A 644 -31.07 2.83 17.05
C HIS A 644 -31.16 1.62 16.12
N ALA A 645 -31.71 0.49 16.57
CA ALA A 645 -31.76 -0.76 15.79
C ALA A 645 -32.53 -0.64 14.46
N SER A 646 -33.50 0.27 14.38
CA SER A 646 -34.29 0.53 13.18
C SER A 646 -33.57 1.44 12.17
N GLU A 647 -32.45 2.06 12.54
CA GLU A 647 -31.71 2.93 11.65
C GLU A 647 -30.92 2.10 10.61
N PRO A 648 -30.83 2.59 9.35
CA PRO A 648 -30.14 1.87 8.28
C PRO A 648 -28.69 1.54 8.66
N GLY A 649 -28.29 0.28 8.49
CA GLY A 649 -26.92 -0.19 8.72
C GLY A 649 -26.55 -0.51 10.18
N VAL A 650 -27.33 -0.07 11.19
CA VAL A 650 -26.99 -0.30 12.61
C VAL A 650 -27.05 -1.79 12.96
N ALA A 651 -28.13 -2.48 12.60
CA ALA A 651 -28.27 -3.91 12.87
C ALA A 651 -27.15 -4.74 12.19
N GLN A 652 -26.79 -4.39 10.96
CA GLN A 652 -25.71 -5.04 10.21
C GLN A 652 -24.35 -4.80 10.87
N ALA A 653 -24.08 -3.56 11.33
CA ALA A 653 -22.84 -3.24 12.04
C ALA A 653 -22.70 -4.01 13.35
N LEU A 654 -23.79 -4.09 14.16
CA LEU A 654 -23.81 -4.87 15.39
C LEU A 654 -23.58 -6.36 15.13
N GLN A 655 -24.19 -6.91 14.09
CA GLN A 655 -23.97 -8.30 13.68
C GLN A 655 -22.53 -8.55 13.28
N SER A 656 -21.92 -7.64 12.50
CA SER A 656 -20.50 -7.72 12.09
C SER A 656 -19.56 -7.70 13.31
N ILE A 657 -19.82 -6.83 14.29
CA ILE A 657 -19.04 -6.76 15.53
C ILE A 657 -19.15 -8.07 16.33
N LEU A 658 -20.36 -8.65 16.49
CA LEU A 658 -20.55 -9.93 17.17
C LEU A 658 -19.84 -11.08 16.45
N TYR A 659 -19.80 -11.04 15.11
CA TYR A 659 -19.07 -12.00 14.30
C TYR A 659 -17.55 -11.89 14.54
N GLN A 660 -16.99 -10.68 14.49
CA GLN A 660 -15.57 -10.43 14.76
C GLN A 660 -15.15 -10.83 16.18
N LEU A 661 -16.06 -10.70 17.15
CA LEU A 661 -15.82 -11.15 18.53
C LEU A 661 -15.99 -12.67 18.71
N GLY A 662 -16.32 -13.41 17.66
CA GLY A 662 -16.56 -14.85 17.74
C GLY A 662 -17.82 -15.26 18.54
N VAL A 663 -18.70 -14.31 18.85
CA VAL A 663 -19.98 -14.55 19.54
C VAL A 663 -21.02 -15.10 18.57
N LEU A 664 -20.96 -14.68 17.32
CA LEU A 664 -21.83 -15.12 16.23
C LEU A 664 -21.05 -15.94 15.21
N ARG A 665 -21.61 -17.05 14.72
CA ARG A 665 -21.03 -17.88 13.66
C ARG A 665 -21.53 -17.42 12.27
N PRO A 666 -20.85 -17.85 11.15
CA PRO A 666 -21.28 -17.51 9.80
C PRO A 666 -22.73 -17.93 9.48
N ASP A 667 -23.23 -18.97 10.13
CA ASP A 667 -24.61 -19.48 9.99
C ASP A 667 -25.64 -18.70 10.83
N GLY A 668 -25.22 -17.64 11.54
CA GLY A 668 -26.06 -16.83 12.41
C GLY A 668 -26.35 -17.45 13.78
N SER A 669 -25.78 -18.61 14.11
CA SER A 669 -25.91 -19.25 15.42
C SER A 669 -24.98 -18.62 16.45
N LEU A 670 -25.41 -18.56 17.73
CA LEU A 670 -24.54 -18.09 18.80
C LEU A 670 -23.49 -19.16 19.14
N THR A 671 -22.27 -18.74 19.35
CA THR A 671 -21.21 -19.62 19.87
C THR A 671 -21.60 -20.00 21.32
N PRO A 672 -21.74 -21.28 21.67
CA PRO A 672 -22.11 -21.67 23.05
C PRO A 672 -21.02 -21.16 24.01
N PRO A 673 -21.43 -20.67 25.21
CA PRO A 673 -20.46 -20.21 26.19
C PRO A 673 -19.54 -21.40 26.56
N ARG A 674 -18.24 -21.24 26.36
CA ARG A 674 -17.24 -22.22 26.84
C ARG A 674 -17.38 -22.30 28.35
N GLY A 675 -17.86 -23.43 28.81
CA GLY A 675 -18.00 -23.71 30.26
C GLY A 675 -16.66 -23.53 30.96
N GLY A 676 -16.67 -22.70 31.99
CA GLY A 676 -15.75 -22.52 33.09
C GLY A 676 -14.30 -22.98 32.94
N ALA A 677 -13.53 -22.29 32.13
CA ALA A 677 -12.08 -22.14 32.33
C ALA A 677 -11.83 -20.64 32.49
N GLN A 678 -11.07 -20.28 33.51
CA GLN A 678 -10.69 -18.90 33.80
C GLN A 678 -10.31 -18.18 32.48
N ALA A 679 -10.94 -17.03 32.28
CA ALA A 679 -10.64 -16.16 31.15
C ALA A 679 -9.15 -15.85 31.18
N ALA A 680 -8.38 -16.61 30.42
CA ALA A 680 -7.03 -16.21 30.03
C ALA A 680 -7.17 -14.93 29.18
N ALA A 681 -6.55 -13.88 29.63
CA ALA A 681 -6.54 -12.60 28.94
C ALA A 681 -6.11 -12.82 27.48
N PRO A 682 -6.83 -12.29 26.47
CA PRO A 682 -6.34 -12.29 25.11
C PRO A 682 -4.98 -11.59 25.12
N ALA A 683 -4.00 -12.21 24.47
CA ALA A 683 -2.70 -11.60 24.25
C ALA A 683 -2.92 -10.19 23.71
N THR A 684 -2.20 -9.23 24.26
CA THR A 684 -2.22 -7.85 23.78
C THR A 684 -1.82 -7.88 22.32
N ALA A 685 -2.78 -7.74 21.42
CA ALA A 685 -2.48 -7.26 20.11
C ALA A 685 -1.80 -5.89 20.31
N ALA A 686 -0.49 -5.82 20.08
CA ALA A 686 0.15 -4.55 19.88
C ALA A 686 -0.65 -3.90 18.75
N ALA A 687 -1.16 -2.68 19.02
CA ALA A 687 -1.69 -1.88 17.94
C ALA A 687 -0.66 -1.90 16.81
N PRO A 688 -1.06 -2.06 15.53
CA PRO A 688 -0.12 -1.95 14.44
C PRO A 688 0.56 -0.60 14.65
N ALA A 689 1.86 -0.62 14.91
CA ALA A 689 2.65 0.59 14.84
C ALA A 689 2.35 1.14 13.46
N ALA A 690 1.86 2.38 13.40
CA ALA A 690 1.72 3.10 12.15
C ALA A 690 3.04 2.90 11.41
N GLY A 691 3.00 2.05 10.36
CA GLY A 691 4.22 1.49 9.78
C GLY A 691 5.11 2.60 9.30
N LEU A 692 6.34 2.65 9.82
CA LEU A 692 7.41 3.32 9.09
C LEU A 692 7.45 2.65 7.72
N TRP A 693 7.25 3.44 6.67
CA TRP A 693 7.50 2.98 5.33
C TRP A 693 8.98 2.56 5.25
N THR A 694 9.21 1.28 5.00
CA THR A 694 10.50 0.77 4.58
C THR A 694 10.41 0.46 3.09
N PRO A 695 11.50 0.53 2.31
CA PRO A 695 11.50 0.13 0.90
C PRO A 695 10.88 -1.23 0.64
N ASP A 696 10.83 -2.10 1.64
CA ASP A 696 10.25 -3.44 1.59
C ASP A 696 8.70 -3.47 1.63
N GLN A 697 8.02 -2.35 1.95
CA GLN A 697 6.55 -2.26 1.89
C GLN A 697 6.02 -1.83 0.51
N GLY A 698 6.90 -1.53 -0.43
CA GLY A 698 6.56 -1.35 -1.83
C GLY A 698 6.54 -2.70 -2.53
N ALA A 699 5.35 -3.27 -2.69
CA ALA A 699 4.97 -4.51 -3.36
C ALA A 699 5.35 -5.81 -2.64
N PRO A 700 4.39 -6.72 -2.46
CA PRO A 700 4.74 -8.12 -2.38
C PRO A 700 5.26 -8.52 -3.76
N ALA A 701 6.56 -8.47 -3.98
CA ALA A 701 7.14 -9.34 -4.96
C ALA A 701 6.58 -10.72 -4.64
N ALA A 702 6.03 -11.41 -5.63
CA ALA A 702 5.71 -12.82 -5.51
C ALA A 702 7.02 -13.54 -5.19
N ALA A 703 7.41 -13.53 -3.93
CA ALA A 703 8.41 -14.41 -3.41
C ALA A 703 7.84 -15.82 -3.57
N PRO A 704 8.61 -16.79 -4.06
CA PRO A 704 8.25 -18.17 -3.88
C PRO A 704 7.97 -18.31 -2.39
N ALA A 705 6.80 -18.87 -2.04
CA ALA A 705 6.28 -18.98 -0.70
C ALA A 705 7.42 -19.33 0.28
N SER A 706 7.97 -18.32 0.94
CA SER A 706 8.85 -18.55 2.06
C SER A 706 7.95 -19.11 3.14
N LYS A 707 8.22 -20.33 3.55
CA LYS A 707 7.54 -21.00 4.65
C LYS A 707 7.97 -20.34 5.96
N SER A 708 7.68 -19.05 6.12
CA SER A 708 7.83 -18.38 7.41
C SER A 708 6.76 -18.94 8.33
N LYS A 709 7.17 -19.73 9.31
CA LYS A 709 6.31 -20.35 10.31
C LYS A 709 5.97 -19.41 11.47
N LEU A 710 6.40 -18.16 11.40
CA LEU A 710 6.13 -17.17 12.44
C LEU A 710 4.73 -16.57 12.23
N ILE A 711 3.75 -17.13 12.91
CA ILE A 711 2.45 -16.49 13.09
C ILE A 711 2.58 -15.57 14.30
N ILE A 712 2.89 -14.30 14.06
CA ILE A 712 2.77 -13.26 15.09
C ILE A 712 1.30 -12.89 15.17
N PRO A 713 0.58 -13.14 16.27
CA PRO A 713 -0.82 -12.71 16.41
C PRO A 713 -0.88 -11.18 16.35
N GLY A 714 -1.43 -10.64 15.25
CA GLY A 714 -1.62 -9.20 15.08
C GLY A 714 -0.90 -8.57 13.89
N MET A 715 -0.35 -9.37 12.96
CA MET A 715 0.14 -8.88 11.66
C MET A 715 -0.64 -9.59 10.53
N ASP A 716 -1.88 -9.18 10.32
CA ASP A 716 -2.64 -9.29 9.09
C ASP A 716 -2.80 -7.91 8.46
#